data_7582a8b440caa2d63663a6d9ee45f57d
#
_entry.id   7582a8b440caa2d63663a6d9ee45f57d
#
_cell.length_a   1.000
_cell.length_b   1.000
_cell.length_c   1.000
_cell.angle_alpha   90.00
_cell.angle_beta   90.00
_cell.angle_gamma   90.00
#
_symmetry.space_group_name_H-M   'P 1'
#
loop_
_entity.id
_entity.type
_entity.pdbx_description
1 polymer ?
#
loop_
_entity_poly.entity_id
_entity_poly.type
_entity_poly.pdbx_seq_one_letter_code
_entity_poly.pdbx_strand_id
1 'polypeptide(L)'
;MRDEAQCVIIGGGAMGTGLLYHLAHEGWTDTLLVEKGELTSGSTWHAAGLIPHFIGSLNMAKVHLDATNLYKALEAETGLSPGWHGCGAVRLAVNAEQAEWYRYVQGVLELIGIESHLIGPDEIRELAPLIEDTSDVVLGFHTLHDGWADPTGTTNAMAAGARQLGATIARHTLVTDVNPLPDGRWEVVTDKGRIVADHVVNAAGHYGPQVGAMVGLDVPIVSMIHQYLITESLPAMAACEHEMPVVRDPRSSCYYRREIDSLLVGPYERADAVTYGTDGIDWDLHFHLTPPDHDVLMPWRELAAERIPVFGEAGIKQTISGPITHTPDGGFLMGPAPGLRNYWMCVGASIGITQGPGAGKYLAQWMVHGQTEVNVREMAPRRFGPWATLGYTIDKSIDEYHEMYQVRMPGEYRPAGRPMRMTPIYDRLDALGAQWQDVWGWERPRYYGEPEDYSWRRSNAHDIVAAECTGVRERVGIADLTAFAKFEVTGTDAAALLGRLSANRLPTRDGGTRLVHMLTDLGGIECEMTVTRLADDRFYLNSAIAGTTHDHDWLVQHVLPGEDVSVADCTDGTAILAVTGPRARDVLTACTDADLSCDAFPWLTAREIHVAGVPVTAMRVSYVGELGWELHHPIDRMPDLYDALVAAGEPHGMVHFGSYAMNAMRIEKAYKAWGGELTTEITPIEAGLDRFVDLDTPGRDFIGRDATLVRRDAAGTDLTGLDMVLVYCEVDATDSDCRGNEPTYDPADDSSEAMGITTGGAWGHTVGKSLAFAYVDPAFREPGSTFEIALFGGRHTATVLAEAAHDPSNERLRA
;
A
#
# COMPACT_ATOMS: atom_id res chain seq x y z
N MET A 1 38.69 -2.65 10.78
CA MET A 1 37.31 -2.15 10.71
C MET A 1 37.39 -0.65 10.47
N ARG A 2 36.50 -0.06 9.65
CA ARG A 2 36.36 1.40 9.56
C ARG A 2 35.71 1.90 10.84
N ASP A 3 36.05 3.09 11.26
CA ASP A 3 35.49 3.72 12.48
C ASP A 3 34.28 4.62 12.15
N GLU A 4 34.13 5.03 10.88
CA GLU A 4 33.04 5.88 10.38
C GLU A 4 32.57 5.45 8.99
N ALA A 5 31.30 5.70 8.66
CA ALA A 5 30.71 5.55 7.34
C ALA A 5 29.51 6.49 7.20
N GLN A 6 29.19 6.95 5.99
CA GLN A 6 27.97 7.70 5.71
C GLN A 6 26.72 6.81 5.97
N CYS A 7 26.76 5.56 5.51
CA CYS A 7 25.66 4.62 5.69
C CYS A 7 26.20 3.24 6.06
N VAL A 8 25.55 2.60 7.06
CA VAL A 8 25.77 1.18 7.42
C VAL A 8 24.52 0.38 7.08
N ILE A 9 24.68 -0.64 6.23
CA ILE A 9 23.63 -1.61 5.88
C ILE A 9 23.89 -2.90 6.67
N ILE A 10 22.92 -3.36 7.45
CA ILE A 10 23.00 -4.58 8.26
C ILE A 10 22.33 -5.72 7.53
N GLY A 11 23.10 -6.64 6.94
CA GLY A 11 22.64 -7.83 6.22
C GLY A 11 23.06 -7.89 4.76
N GLY A 12 23.65 -9.01 4.34
CA GLY A 12 24.24 -9.28 3.03
C GLY A 12 23.39 -10.20 2.14
N GLY A 13 22.08 -10.19 2.28
CA GLY A 13 21.13 -10.86 1.39
C GLY A 13 20.77 -10.00 0.17
N ALA A 14 19.78 -10.47 -0.62
CA ALA A 14 19.32 -9.80 -1.85
C ALA A 14 18.86 -8.34 -1.60
N MET A 15 18.15 -8.07 -0.51
CA MET A 15 17.66 -6.74 -0.16
C MET A 15 18.82 -5.78 0.15
N GLY A 16 19.75 -6.21 1.04
CA GLY A 16 20.87 -5.36 1.46
C GLY A 16 21.89 -5.11 0.36
N THR A 17 22.18 -6.10 -0.50
CA THR A 17 23.08 -5.93 -1.64
C THR A 17 22.46 -5.13 -2.77
N GLY A 18 21.13 -5.26 -2.98
CA GLY A 18 20.37 -4.41 -3.89
C GLY A 18 20.46 -2.94 -3.49
N LEU A 19 20.25 -2.64 -2.21
CA LEU A 19 20.40 -1.27 -1.69
C LEU A 19 21.84 -0.77 -1.82
N LEU A 20 22.84 -1.59 -1.45
CA LEU A 20 24.25 -1.22 -1.55
C LEU A 20 24.63 -0.83 -2.99
N TYR A 21 24.15 -1.61 -3.97
CA TYR A 21 24.36 -1.38 -5.39
C TYR A 21 23.78 -0.02 -5.82
N HIS A 22 22.52 0.23 -5.50
CA HIS A 22 21.86 1.46 -5.92
C HIS A 22 22.34 2.71 -5.17
N LEU A 23 22.67 2.64 -3.87
CA LEU A 23 23.31 3.75 -3.18
C LEU A 23 24.65 4.14 -3.80
N ALA A 24 25.45 3.16 -4.22
CA ALA A 24 26.71 3.42 -4.91
C ALA A 24 26.48 4.10 -6.28
N HIS A 25 25.45 3.71 -7.02
CA HIS A 25 25.04 4.35 -8.27
C HIS A 25 24.50 5.78 -8.06
N GLU A 26 23.79 6.05 -6.97
CA GLU A 26 23.36 7.40 -6.56
C GLU A 26 24.50 8.26 -5.99
N GLY A 27 25.74 7.74 -5.96
CA GLY A 27 26.93 8.47 -5.50
C GLY A 27 27.24 8.34 -4.01
N TRP A 28 26.44 7.61 -3.21
CA TRP A 28 26.76 7.31 -1.82
C TRP A 28 27.74 6.15 -1.71
N THR A 29 28.99 6.39 -2.13
CA THR A 29 30.03 5.37 -2.17
C THR A 29 30.69 5.13 -0.80
N ASP A 30 30.52 6.03 0.17
CA ASP A 30 30.94 5.84 1.56
C ASP A 30 29.93 4.99 2.36
N THR A 31 29.49 3.90 1.74
CA THR A 31 28.55 2.93 2.33
C THR A 31 29.29 1.66 2.72
N LEU A 32 28.96 1.14 3.92
CA LEU A 32 29.47 -0.11 4.47
C LEU A 32 28.32 -1.10 4.68
N LEU A 33 28.37 -2.23 3.98
CA LEU A 33 27.51 -3.37 4.30
C LEU A 33 28.21 -4.29 5.29
N VAL A 34 27.53 -4.63 6.39
CA VAL A 34 28.00 -5.53 7.45
C VAL A 34 27.19 -6.83 7.41
N GLU A 35 27.90 -7.96 7.25
CA GLU A 35 27.28 -9.29 7.19
C GLU A 35 27.96 -10.21 8.22
N LYS A 36 27.15 -10.87 9.05
CA LYS A 36 27.64 -11.77 10.12
C LYS A 36 28.32 -13.03 9.59
N GLY A 37 27.93 -13.46 8.41
CA GLY A 37 28.50 -14.63 7.72
C GLY A 37 29.05 -14.31 6.35
N GLU A 38 28.78 -15.18 5.39
CA GLU A 38 28.97 -14.93 3.96
C GLU A 38 27.76 -14.24 3.36
N LEU A 39 27.94 -13.51 2.25
CA LEU A 39 26.81 -13.01 1.49
C LEU A 39 25.86 -14.17 1.16
N THR A 40 24.56 -13.89 1.12
CA THR A 40 23.48 -14.85 0.86
C THR A 40 23.18 -15.86 1.97
N SER A 41 23.97 -15.97 3.01
CA SER A 41 23.88 -17.06 4.01
C SER A 41 22.59 -17.12 4.85
N GLY A 42 21.69 -16.13 4.70
CA GLY A 42 20.34 -16.15 5.25
C GLY A 42 19.36 -16.92 4.34
N SER A 43 18.16 -16.36 4.07
CA SER A 43 17.15 -17.01 3.19
C SER A 43 17.51 -16.94 1.70
N THR A 44 18.39 -16.05 1.27
CA THR A 44 18.68 -15.78 -0.14
C THR A 44 19.19 -17.02 -0.89
N TRP A 45 20.13 -17.76 -0.32
CA TRP A 45 20.80 -18.88 -1.03
C TRP A 45 19.91 -20.06 -1.36
N HIS A 46 18.82 -20.27 -0.60
CA HIS A 46 17.90 -21.38 -0.81
C HIS A 46 16.59 -20.95 -1.53
N ALA A 47 16.52 -19.73 -2.04
CA ALA A 47 15.37 -19.27 -2.79
C ALA A 47 15.24 -20.01 -4.14
N ALA A 48 14.01 -20.25 -4.59
CA ALA A 48 13.75 -20.85 -5.89
C ALA A 48 14.10 -19.95 -7.09
N GLY A 49 14.36 -18.66 -6.84
CA GLY A 49 14.87 -17.69 -7.81
C GLY A 49 13.86 -17.18 -8.84
N LEU A 50 12.56 -17.42 -8.66
CA LEU A 50 11.51 -17.00 -9.60
C LEU A 50 11.32 -15.48 -9.59
N ILE A 51 11.10 -14.90 -10.79
CA ILE A 51 10.92 -13.45 -10.97
C ILE A 51 9.64 -13.21 -11.77
N PRO A 52 8.48 -13.03 -11.07
CA PRO A 52 7.19 -12.75 -11.67
C PRO A 52 6.94 -11.24 -11.79
N HIS A 53 6.24 -10.85 -12.86
CA HIS A 53 5.63 -9.51 -12.96
C HIS A 53 4.14 -9.50 -12.63
N PHE A 54 3.49 -10.67 -12.62
CA PHE A 54 2.08 -10.77 -12.30
C PHE A 54 1.78 -10.31 -10.87
N ILE A 55 1.29 -9.08 -10.72
CA ILE A 55 0.86 -8.50 -9.45
C ILE A 55 -0.18 -7.39 -9.71
N GLY A 56 -1.16 -7.24 -8.81
CA GLY A 56 -2.24 -6.27 -8.95
C GLY A 56 -1.89 -4.82 -8.52
N SER A 57 -0.74 -4.61 -7.89
CA SER A 57 -0.23 -3.27 -7.55
C SER A 57 0.69 -2.76 -8.63
N LEU A 58 0.40 -1.58 -9.19
CA LEU A 58 1.24 -0.91 -10.19
C LEU A 58 2.65 -0.60 -9.67
N ASN A 59 2.74 -0.11 -8.44
CA ASN A 59 4.03 0.28 -7.87
C ASN A 59 4.90 -0.95 -7.56
N MET A 60 4.28 -2.03 -7.07
CA MET A 60 5.00 -3.29 -6.89
C MET A 60 5.42 -3.90 -8.25
N ALA A 61 4.60 -3.77 -9.30
CA ALA A 61 4.98 -4.20 -10.64
C ALA A 61 6.21 -3.44 -11.18
N LYS A 62 6.32 -2.12 -10.90
CA LYS A 62 7.52 -1.32 -11.20
C LYS A 62 8.76 -1.85 -10.45
N VAL A 63 8.62 -2.21 -9.15
CA VAL A 63 9.71 -2.84 -8.36
C VAL A 63 10.19 -4.13 -9.01
N HIS A 64 9.28 -4.98 -9.48
CA HIS A 64 9.61 -6.25 -10.15
C HIS A 64 10.26 -6.02 -11.52
N LEU A 65 9.79 -5.02 -12.28
CA LEU A 65 10.37 -4.65 -13.57
C LEU A 65 11.82 -4.18 -13.43
N ASP A 66 12.11 -3.36 -12.40
CA ASP A 66 13.48 -2.90 -12.14
C ASP A 66 14.44 -4.07 -11.83
N ALA A 67 13.97 -5.09 -11.11
CA ALA A 67 14.76 -6.30 -10.86
C ALA A 67 15.13 -7.01 -12.16
N THR A 68 14.14 -7.22 -13.05
CA THR A 68 14.35 -7.88 -14.35
C THR A 68 15.32 -7.09 -15.22
N ASN A 69 15.15 -5.77 -15.29
CA ASN A 69 16.02 -4.89 -16.06
C ASN A 69 17.47 -4.93 -15.53
N LEU A 70 17.64 -4.88 -14.21
CA LEU A 70 18.95 -4.98 -13.59
C LEU A 70 19.61 -6.32 -13.90
N TYR A 71 18.90 -7.45 -13.74
CA TYR A 71 19.48 -8.78 -13.96
C TYR A 71 19.91 -9.00 -15.42
N LYS A 72 19.24 -8.41 -16.38
CA LYS A 72 19.67 -8.41 -17.79
C LYS A 72 20.96 -7.63 -18.04
N ALA A 73 21.22 -6.60 -17.22
CA ALA A 73 22.37 -5.71 -17.39
C ALA A 73 23.62 -6.12 -16.58
N LEU A 74 23.43 -6.78 -15.42
CA LEU A 74 24.49 -7.01 -14.41
C LEU A 74 25.74 -7.71 -14.93
N GLU A 75 25.61 -8.72 -15.79
CA GLU A 75 26.78 -9.45 -16.31
C GLU A 75 27.66 -8.55 -17.17
N ALA A 76 27.06 -7.74 -18.03
CA ALA A 76 27.79 -6.80 -18.88
C ALA A 76 28.47 -5.70 -18.05
N GLU A 77 27.86 -5.28 -16.97
CA GLU A 77 28.36 -4.22 -16.09
C GLU A 77 29.43 -4.72 -15.13
N THR A 78 29.21 -5.86 -14.48
CA THR A 78 30.04 -6.31 -13.36
C THR A 78 31.04 -7.39 -13.73
N GLY A 79 30.84 -8.06 -14.86
CA GLY A 79 31.58 -9.26 -15.27
C GLY A 79 31.17 -10.54 -14.53
N LEU A 80 30.10 -10.50 -13.70
CA LEU A 80 29.59 -11.65 -12.99
C LEU A 80 28.16 -11.96 -13.46
N SER A 81 27.92 -13.23 -13.81
CA SER A 81 26.62 -13.67 -14.27
C SER A 81 25.63 -13.76 -13.11
N PRO A 82 24.45 -13.14 -13.23
CA PRO A 82 23.32 -13.32 -12.29
C PRO A 82 22.59 -14.64 -12.50
N GLY A 83 22.95 -15.45 -13.50
CA GLY A 83 22.23 -16.66 -13.88
C GLY A 83 20.78 -16.37 -14.31
N TRP A 84 20.56 -15.28 -15.05
CA TRP A 84 19.25 -14.89 -15.54
C TRP A 84 18.77 -15.76 -16.70
N HIS A 85 17.56 -16.32 -16.57
CA HIS A 85 16.85 -17.09 -17.58
C HIS A 85 15.48 -16.44 -17.86
N GLY A 86 15.40 -15.72 -18.97
CA GLY A 86 14.18 -15.05 -19.43
C GLY A 86 13.27 -16.03 -20.20
N CYS A 87 12.79 -17.06 -19.54
CA CYS A 87 11.97 -18.11 -20.16
C CYS A 87 10.46 -17.78 -20.20
N GLY A 88 10.06 -16.62 -19.64
CA GLY A 88 8.66 -16.26 -19.47
C GLY A 88 7.97 -17.01 -18.33
N ALA A 89 6.69 -16.72 -18.13
CA ALA A 89 5.85 -17.45 -17.19
C ALA A 89 4.43 -17.61 -17.70
N VAL A 90 3.75 -18.69 -17.28
CA VAL A 90 2.33 -18.95 -17.49
C VAL A 90 1.66 -19.10 -16.13
N ARG A 91 0.61 -18.31 -15.85
CA ARG A 91 -0.23 -18.50 -14.69
C ARG A 91 -1.60 -19.03 -15.12
N LEU A 92 -2.04 -20.13 -14.50
CA LEU A 92 -3.29 -20.79 -14.86
C LEU A 92 -4.46 -20.17 -14.11
N ALA A 93 -5.57 -19.87 -14.80
CA ALA A 93 -6.86 -19.54 -14.19
C ALA A 93 -7.76 -20.77 -14.24
N VAL A 94 -8.25 -21.21 -13.09
CA VAL A 94 -9.09 -22.42 -12.97
C VAL A 94 -10.55 -22.10 -12.62
N ASN A 95 -10.89 -20.81 -12.58
CA ASN A 95 -12.26 -20.32 -12.41
C ASN A 95 -12.43 -18.94 -13.06
N ALA A 96 -13.69 -18.46 -13.10
CA ALA A 96 -14.05 -17.19 -13.74
C ALA A 96 -13.48 -15.98 -12.98
N GLU A 97 -13.44 -16.03 -11.67
CA GLU A 97 -12.96 -14.97 -10.80
C GLU A 97 -11.45 -14.71 -11.03
N GLN A 98 -10.67 -15.77 -11.18
CA GLN A 98 -9.26 -15.68 -11.55
C GLN A 98 -9.10 -15.10 -12.96
N ALA A 99 -9.93 -15.50 -13.90
CA ALA A 99 -9.89 -14.96 -15.27
C ALA A 99 -10.19 -13.44 -15.31
N GLU A 100 -11.17 -12.96 -14.53
CA GLU A 100 -11.45 -11.53 -14.40
C GLU A 100 -10.25 -10.78 -13.75
N TRP A 101 -9.67 -11.33 -12.69
CA TRP A 101 -8.48 -10.78 -12.06
C TRP A 101 -7.31 -10.68 -13.05
N TYR A 102 -7.10 -11.70 -13.89
CA TYR A 102 -6.00 -11.69 -14.87
C TYR A 102 -6.20 -10.60 -15.93
N ARG A 103 -7.43 -10.31 -16.33
CA ARG A 103 -7.74 -9.18 -17.22
C ARG A 103 -7.42 -7.83 -16.57
N TYR A 104 -7.72 -7.69 -15.28
CA TYR A 104 -7.34 -6.49 -14.54
C TYR A 104 -5.81 -6.33 -14.46
N VAL A 105 -5.09 -7.39 -14.08
CA VAL A 105 -3.61 -7.37 -14.00
C VAL A 105 -2.97 -7.12 -15.37
N GLN A 106 -3.57 -7.59 -16.46
CA GLN A 106 -3.10 -7.29 -17.81
C GLN A 106 -3.06 -5.79 -18.07
N GLY A 107 -4.11 -5.07 -17.71
CA GLY A 107 -4.13 -3.60 -17.80
C GLY A 107 -3.07 -2.92 -16.94
N VAL A 108 -2.84 -3.42 -15.71
CA VAL A 108 -1.77 -2.90 -14.82
C VAL A 108 -0.38 -3.07 -15.47
N LEU A 109 -0.10 -4.23 -16.06
CA LEU A 109 1.20 -4.49 -16.69
C LEU A 109 1.39 -3.69 -17.99
N GLU A 110 0.32 -3.43 -18.71
CA GLU A 110 0.34 -2.58 -19.92
C GLU A 110 0.79 -1.15 -19.59
N LEU A 111 0.36 -0.58 -18.45
CA LEU A 111 0.79 0.75 -17.98
C LEU A 111 2.30 0.91 -17.79
N ILE A 112 3.03 -0.18 -17.64
CA ILE A 112 4.49 -0.18 -17.44
C ILE A 112 5.23 -0.86 -18.60
N GLY A 113 4.56 -1.07 -19.72
CA GLY A 113 5.15 -1.60 -20.94
C GLY A 113 5.50 -3.09 -20.89
N ILE A 114 4.90 -3.87 -20.00
CA ILE A 114 5.06 -5.32 -19.94
C ILE A 114 4.04 -5.99 -20.85
N GLU A 115 4.52 -6.63 -21.90
CA GLU A 115 3.70 -7.42 -22.81
C GLU A 115 3.21 -8.70 -22.13
N SER A 116 1.89 -8.93 -22.18
CA SER A 116 1.24 -10.11 -21.61
C SER A 116 0.08 -10.57 -22.48
N HIS A 117 -0.18 -11.88 -22.51
CA HIS A 117 -1.20 -12.48 -23.35
C HIS A 117 -2.11 -13.40 -22.52
N LEU A 118 -3.40 -13.35 -22.82
CA LEU A 118 -4.36 -14.32 -22.34
C LEU A 118 -4.44 -15.45 -23.37
N ILE A 119 -4.05 -16.66 -22.98
CA ILE A 119 -3.86 -17.81 -23.87
C ILE A 119 -4.80 -18.95 -23.50
N GLY A 120 -5.11 -19.78 -24.49
CA GLY A 120 -5.97 -20.95 -24.33
C GLY A 120 -5.21 -22.18 -23.82
N PRO A 121 -5.97 -23.26 -23.43
CA PRO A 121 -5.38 -24.51 -22.95
C PRO A 121 -4.44 -25.21 -23.96
N ASP A 122 -4.66 -25.04 -25.27
CA ASP A 122 -3.80 -25.64 -26.30
C ASP A 122 -2.44 -24.94 -26.35
N GLU A 123 -2.41 -23.61 -26.32
CA GLU A 123 -1.18 -22.82 -26.27
C GLU A 123 -0.39 -23.07 -24.99
N ILE A 124 -1.09 -23.27 -23.84
CA ILE A 124 -0.44 -23.66 -22.58
C ILE A 124 0.34 -24.95 -22.75
N ARG A 125 -0.26 -25.98 -23.40
CA ARG A 125 0.43 -27.27 -23.64
C ARG A 125 1.59 -27.12 -24.64
N GLU A 126 1.50 -26.21 -25.60
CA GLU A 126 2.61 -25.93 -26.52
C GLU A 126 3.80 -25.29 -25.79
N LEU A 127 3.53 -24.32 -24.92
CA LEU A 127 4.56 -23.60 -24.15
C LEU A 127 5.15 -24.45 -23.02
N ALA A 128 4.30 -25.20 -22.33
CA ALA A 128 4.65 -26.02 -21.16
C ALA A 128 4.19 -27.47 -21.34
N PRO A 129 4.87 -28.26 -22.18
CA PRO A 129 4.40 -29.60 -22.62
C PRO A 129 4.31 -30.65 -21.51
N LEU A 130 4.88 -30.38 -20.33
CA LEU A 130 4.69 -31.26 -19.16
C LEU A 130 3.36 -31.02 -18.44
N ILE A 131 2.66 -29.93 -18.73
CA ILE A 131 1.30 -29.67 -18.24
C ILE A 131 0.32 -30.42 -19.14
N GLU A 132 -0.06 -31.65 -18.76
CA GLU A 132 -0.93 -32.50 -19.56
C GLU A 132 -2.41 -32.25 -19.24
N ASP A 133 -2.78 -32.12 -17.95
CA ASP A 133 -4.17 -31.87 -17.57
C ASP A 133 -4.46 -30.37 -17.55
N THR A 134 -5.23 -29.91 -18.51
CA THR A 134 -5.75 -28.55 -18.61
C THR A 134 -7.29 -28.50 -18.61
N SER A 135 -7.95 -29.57 -18.16
CA SER A 135 -9.41 -29.75 -18.26
C SER A 135 -10.21 -28.74 -17.42
N ASP A 136 -9.63 -28.22 -16.36
CA ASP A 136 -10.20 -27.17 -15.47
C ASP A 136 -9.69 -25.76 -15.79
N VAL A 137 -8.80 -25.62 -16.77
CA VAL A 137 -8.19 -24.31 -17.07
C VAL A 137 -9.11 -23.48 -17.95
N VAL A 138 -9.52 -22.31 -17.45
CA VAL A 138 -10.33 -21.32 -18.18
C VAL A 138 -9.46 -20.53 -19.17
N LEU A 139 -8.29 -20.10 -18.74
CA LEU A 139 -7.26 -19.43 -19.54
C LEU A 139 -5.91 -19.46 -18.83
N GLY A 140 -4.84 -19.13 -19.56
CA GLY A 140 -3.52 -18.84 -19.04
C GLY A 140 -3.17 -17.37 -19.19
N PHE A 141 -2.40 -16.86 -18.24
CA PHE A 141 -1.78 -15.53 -18.31
C PHE A 141 -0.31 -15.71 -18.63
N HIS A 142 0.10 -15.35 -19.84
CA HIS A 142 1.47 -15.51 -20.31
C HIS A 142 2.21 -14.17 -20.31
N THR A 143 3.34 -14.10 -19.60
CA THR A 143 4.27 -12.98 -19.59
C THR A 143 5.60 -13.40 -20.22
N LEU A 144 6.11 -12.60 -21.19
CA LEU A 144 7.39 -12.86 -21.86
C LEU A 144 8.60 -12.36 -21.06
N HIS A 145 8.37 -11.42 -20.17
CA HIS A 145 9.41 -10.75 -19.38
C HIS A 145 9.78 -11.48 -18.08
N ASP A 146 8.99 -12.47 -17.66
CA ASP A 146 9.22 -13.28 -16.49
C ASP A 146 10.38 -14.26 -16.69
N GLY A 147 10.82 -14.86 -15.59
CA GLY A 147 11.86 -15.88 -15.63
C GLY A 147 12.31 -16.28 -14.23
N TRP A 148 13.58 -16.66 -14.15
CA TRP A 148 14.24 -16.96 -12.89
C TRP A 148 15.74 -16.61 -12.97
N ALA A 149 16.37 -16.47 -11.81
CA ALA A 149 17.80 -16.18 -11.72
C ALA A 149 18.46 -16.99 -10.59
N ASP A 150 19.78 -17.15 -10.63
CA ASP A 150 20.54 -17.72 -9.52
C ASP A 150 20.58 -16.73 -8.33
N PRO A 151 19.96 -17.07 -7.19
CA PRO A 151 19.94 -16.17 -6.04
C PRO A 151 21.32 -15.74 -5.53
N THR A 152 22.29 -16.65 -5.58
CA THR A 152 23.66 -16.36 -5.16
C THR A 152 24.41 -15.53 -6.21
N GLY A 153 24.22 -15.84 -7.49
CA GLY A 153 24.79 -15.10 -8.61
C GLY A 153 24.32 -13.64 -8.63
N THR A 154 23.00 -13.41 -8.55
CA THR A 154 22.44 -12.04 -8.52
C THR A 154 22.99 -11.20 -7.37
N THR A 155 23.01 -11.76 -6.16
CA THR A 155 23.49 -11.08 -4.95
C THR A 155 24.99 -10.74 -5.04
N ASN A 156 25.81 -11.67 -5.52
CA ASN A 156 27.25 -11.43 -5.69
C ASN A 156 27.54 -10.44 -6.83
N ALA A 157 26.76 -10.44 -7.91
CA ALA A 157 26.93 -9.50 -9.01
C ALA A 157 26.61 -8.06 -8.55
N MET A 158 25.49 -7.84 -7.82
CA MET A 158 25.17 -6.54 -7.22
C MET A 158 26.27 -6.08 -6.24
N ALA A 159 26.75 -6.98 -5.38
CA ALA A 159 27.84 -6.67 -4.45
C ALA A 159 29.15 -6.31 -5.17
N ALA A 160 29.44 -6.93 -6.31
CA ALA A 160 30.61 -6.60 -7.13
C ALA A 160 30.47 -5.23 -7.79
N GLY A 161 29.31 -4.92 -8.38
CA GLY A 161 29.02 -3.60 -8.97
C GLY A 161 29.20 -2.47 -7.95
N ALA A 162 28.59 -2.62 -6.76
CA ALA A 162 28.75 -1.66 -5.68
C ALA A 162 30.24 -1.44 -5.28
N ARG A 163 31.03 -2.52 -5.18
CA ARG A 163 32.46 -2.43 -4.87
C ARG A 163 33.27 -1.73 -5.95
N GLN A 164 32.92 -1.94 -7.22
CA GLN A 164 33.58 -1.26 -8.34
C GLN A 164 33.40 0.26 -8.27
N LEU A 165 32.26 0.72 -7.69
CA LEU A 165 31.96 2.13 -7.45
C LEU A 165 32.51 2.66 -6.12
N GLY A 166 33.06 1.82 -5.25
CA GLY A 166 33.77 2.24 -4.02
C GLY A 166 33.10 1.82 -2.70
N ALA A 167 31.89 1.25 -2.73
CA ALA A 167 31.24 0.73 -1.54
C ALA A 167 32.05 -0.42 -0.91
N THR A 168 31.90 -0.62 0.40
CA THR A 168 32.67 -1.62 1.14
C THR A 168 31.76 -2.67 1.78
N ILE A 169 32.28 -3.90 1.94
CA ILE A 169 31.57 -5.02 2.55
C ILE A 169 32.45 -5.66 3.62
N ALA A 170 31.94 -5.75 4.86
CA ALA A 170 32.56 -6.43 5.98
C ALA A 170 31.81 -7.73 6.28
N ARG A 171 32.32 -8.85 5.78
CA ARG A 171 31.81 -10.20 6.09
C ARG A 171 32.32 -10.70 7.44
N HIS A 172 31.68 -11.73 8.00
CA HIS A 172 31.99 -12.34 9.30
C HIS A 172 32.05 -11.31 10.41
N THR A 173 31.12 -10.36 10.39
CA THR A 173 31.07 -9.24 11.31
C THR A 173 29.65 -9.15 11.84
N LEU A 174 29.43 -9.57 13.08
CA LEU A 174 28.14 -9.58 13.75
C LEU A 174 27.88 -8.21 14.38
N VAL A 175 26.78 -7.59 14.03
CA VAL A 175 26.24 -6.42 14.75
C VAL A 175 25.60 -6.92 16.05
N THR A 176 26.04 -6.36 17.16
CA THR A 176 25.60 -6.75 18.50
C THR A 176 24.73 -5.69 19.17
N ASP A 177 24.82 -4.44 18.73
CA ASP A 177 24.00 -3.33 19.25
C ASP A 177 23.99 -2.15 18.27
N VAL A 178 22.94 -1.30 18.34
CA VAL A 178 22.79 -0.07 17.56
C VAL A 178 22.28 1.03 18.48
N ASN A 179 23.07 2.10 18.66
CA ASN A 179 22.77 3.14 19.64
C ASN A 179 22.66 4.52 18.98
N PRO A 180 21.62 5.33 19.30
CA PRO A 180 21.57 6.71 18.85
C PRO A 180 22.61 7.57 19.56
N LEU A 181 23.27 8.48 18.84
CA LEU A 181 24.20 9.44 19.39
C LEU A 181 23.54 10.83 19.58
N PRO A 182 24.04 11.64 20.52
CA PRO A 182 23.45 12.96 20.80
C PRO A 182 23.50 13.95 19.62
N ASP A 183 24.38 13.72 18.65
CA ASP A 183 24.51 14.53 17.42
C ASP A 183 23.59 14.09 16.28
N GLY A 184 22.74 13.09 16.50
CA GLY A 184 21.78 12.56 15.54
C GLY A 184 22.32 11.44 14.66
N ARG A 185 23.59 11.04 14.83
CA ARG A 185 24.18 9.86 14.20
C ARG A 185 23.91 8.60 14.99
N TRP A 186 24.42 7.48 14.48
CA TRP A 186 24.25 6.16 15.06
C TRP A 186 25.60 5.52 15.37
N GLU A 187 25.73 4.85 16.51
CA GLU A 187 26.84 3.95 16.81
C GLU A 187 26.39 2.50 16.54
N VAL A 188 27.01 1.85 15.53
CA VAL A 188 26.81 0.44 15.24
C VAL A 188 27.94 -0.35 15.92
N VAL A 189 27.59 -1.15 16.90
CA VAL A 189 28.54 -1.99 17.66
C VAL A 189 28.60 -3.36 17.01
N THR A 190 29.83 -3.84 16.77
CA THR A 190 30.07 -5.17 16.19
C THR A 190 31.03 -5.97 17.07
N ASP A 191 31.11 -7.28 16.82
CA ASP A 191 32.13 -8.17 17.43
C ASP A 191 33.55 -7.80 17.06
N LYS A 192 33.78 -6.88 16.10
CA LYS A 192 35.09 -6.43 15.61
C LYS A 192 35.40 -4.96 15.85
N GLY A 193 34.53 -4.23 16.49
CA GLY A 193 34.69 -2.82 16.81
C GLY A 193 33.40 -2.02 16.62
N ARG A 194 33.52 -0.68 16.66
CA ARG A 194 32.40 0.25 16.56
C ARG A 194 32.51 1.07 15.28
N ILE A 195 31.36 1.45 14.72
CA ILE A 195 31.24 2.28 13.52
C ILE A 195 30.26 3.38 13.83
N VAL A 196 30.64 4.64 13.57
CA VAL A 196 29.72 5.77 13.65
C VAL A 196 29.16 6.01 12.24
N ALA A 197 27.85 6.11 12.10
CA ALA A 197 27.18 6.26 10.82
C ALA A 197 26.15 7.39 10.85
N ASP A 198 26.03 8.12 9.72
CA ASP A 198 24.94 9.10 9.56
C ASP A 198 23.60 8.37 9.37
N HIS A 199 23.60 7.24 8.65
CA HIS A 199 22.43 6.43 8.37
C HIS A 199 22.69 4.95 8.69
N VAL A 200 21.66 4.27 9.21
CA VAL A 200 21.65 2.82 9.43
C VAL A 200 20.45 2.20 8.73
N VAL A 201 20.66 1.07 8.07
CA VAL A 201 19.60 0.32 7.39
C VAL A 201 19.51 -1.10 7.95
N ASN A 202 18.35 -1.49 8.46
CA ASN A 202 18.03 -2.87 8.80
C ASN A 202 17.61 -3.62 7.52
N ALA A 203 18.51 -4.45 6.99
CA ALA A 203 18.31 -5.35 5.85
C ALA A 203 18.56 -6.82 6.24
N ALA A 204 18.35 -7.15 7.54
CA ALA A 204 18.80 -8.38 8.17
C ALA A 204 17.88 -9.60 7.92
N GLY A 205 16.93 -9.52 6.97
CA GLY A 205 16.04 -10.63 6.60
C GLY A 205 15.27 -11.17 7.82
N HIS A 206 15.37 -12.48 8.08
CA HIS A 206 14.69 -13.10 9.20
C HIS A 206 15.22 -12.66 10.59
N TYR A 207 16.39 -12.01 10.65
CA TYR A 207 16.88 -11.34 11.86
C TYR A 207 16.38 -9.90 12.00
N GLY A 208 15.56 -9.41 11.06
CA GLY A 208 15.02 -8.04 11.08
C GLY A 208 14.36 -7.64 12.39
N PRO A 209 13.50 -8.47 13.01
CA PRO A 209 12.94 -8.18 14.33
C PRO A 209 13.99 -8.06 15.46
N GLN A 210 15.03 -8.92 15.45
CA GLN A 210 16.09 -8.88 16.47
C GLN A 210 16.97 -7.64 16.31
N VAL A 211 17.26 -7.21 15.08
CA VAL A 211 18.00 -5.96 14.81
C VAL A 211 17.13 -4.74 15.14
N GLY A 212 15.83 -4.79 14.85
CA GLY A 212 14.87 -3.75 15.24
C GLY A 212 14.79 -3.56 16.75
N ALA A 213 14.81 -4.66 17.49
CA ALA A 213 14.78 -4.64 18.98
C ALA A 213 15.99 -3.90 19.60
N MET A 214 17.15 -3.85 18.91
CA MET A 214 18.32 -3.10 19.38
C MET A 214 18.03 -1.59 19.49
N VAL A 215 17.10 -1.09 18.71
CA VAL A 215 16.67 0.33 18.70
C VAL A 215 15.27 0.53 19.30
N GLY A 216 14.72 -0.51 19.94
CA GLY A 216 13.38 -0.46 20.56
C GLY A 216 12.22 -0.50 19.56
N LEU A 217 12.44 -1.01 18.35
CA LEU A 217 11.44 -1.09 17.28
C LEU A 217 10.89 -2.53 17.18
N ASP A 218 9.56 -2.66 17.27
CA ASP A 218 8.85 -3.88 16.93
C ASP A 218 8.67 -3.93 15.40
N VAL A 219 9.34 -4.90 14.75
CA VAL A 219 9.27 -5.07 13.30
C VAL A 219 8.27 -6.19 12.99
N PRO A 220 7.15 -5.91 12.30
CA PRO A 220 6.09 -6.87 12.07
C PRO A 220 6.46 -7.86 10.93
N ILE A 221 7.40 -8.74 11.23
CA ILE A 221 7.88 -9.80 10.35
C ILE A 221 7.91 -11.12 11.13
N VAL A 222 7.45 -12.17 10.47
CA VAL A 222 7.62 -13.55 10.92
C VAL A 222 8.21 -14.38 9.78
N SER A 223 8.98 -15.40 10.11
CA SER A 223 9.44 -16.35 9.10
C SER A 223 8.49 -17.54 9.01
N MET A 224 8.19 -17.95 7.77
CA MET A 224 7.45 -19.18 7.45
C MET A 224 8.43 -20.22 6.93
N ILE A 225 8.26 -21.47 7.29
CA ILE A 225 8.97 -22.57 6.65
C ILE A 225 8.37 -22.78 5.28
N HIS A 226 9.19 -22.67 4.24
CA HIS A 226 8.80 -22.94 2.85
C HIS A 226 9.62 -24.08 2.29
N GLN A 227 8.98 -24.95 1.52
CA GLN A 227 9.60 -26.16 0.98
C GLN A 227 9.41 -26.27 -0.52
N TYR A 228 10.40 -26.85 -1.21
CA TYR A 228 10.24 -27.25 -2.61
C TYR A 228 11.04 -28.52 -2.91
N LEU A 229 10.59 -29.22 -3.94
CA LEU A 229 11.14 -30.48 -4.40
C LEU A 229 11.89 -30.30 -5.71
N ILE A 230 13.01 -31.01 -5.88
CA ILE A 230 13.73 -31.17 -7.15
C ILE A 230 13.70 -32.64 -7.50
N THR A 231 13.22 -32.99 -8.70
CA THR A 231 13.16 -34.35 -9.18
C THR A 231 14.55 -34.86 -9.57
N GLU A 232 14.68 -36.19 -9.72
CA GLU A 232 15.73 -36.72 -10.56
C GLU A 232 15.54 -36.25 -12.01
N SER A 233 16.54 -36.51 -12.88
CA SER A 233 16.48 -36.15 -14.29
C SER A 233 15.26 -36.73 -14.97
N LEU A 234 14.52 -35.89 -15.69
CA LEU A 234 13.33 -36.30 -16.46
C LEU A 234 13.66 -36.32 -17.95
N PRO A 235 13.58 -37.52 -18.61
CA PRO A 235 13.79 -37.57 -20.07
C PRO A 235 12.85 -36.66 -20.85
N ALA A 236 11.62 -36.44 -20.38
CA ALA A 236 10.68 -35.53 -20.99
C ALA A 236 11.14 -34.06 -20.91
N MET A 237 11.77 -33.63 -19.79
CA MET A 237 12.36 -32.28 -19.67
C MET A 237 13.57 -32.12 -20.56
N ALA A 238 14.43 -33.13 -20.65
CA ALA A 238 15.62 -33.12 -21.54
C ALA A 238 15.22 -33.09 -23.03
N ALA A 239 14.04 -33.58 -23.39
CA ALA A 239 13.52 -33.56 -24.75
C ALA A 239 12.84 -32.27 -25.17
N CYS A 240 12.57 -31.34 -24.23
CA CYS A 240 12.00 -30.01 -24.55
C CYS A 240 13.01 -29.20 -25.35
N GLU A 241 12.63 -28.78 -26.56
CA GLU A 241 13.48 -28.01 -27.48
C GLU A 241 13.74 -26.58 -26.97
N HIS A 242 12.81 -26.03 -26.20
CA HIS A 242 12.89 -24.69 -25.57
C HIS A 242 12.87 -24.80 -24.04
N GLU A 243 13.35 -23.77 -23.37
CA GLU A 243 13.20 -23.68 -21.93
C GLU A 243 11.72 -23.45 -21.58
N MET A 244 11.16 -24.37 -20.79
CA MET A 244 9.76 -24.26 -20.36
C MET A 244 9.56 -23.01 -19.50
N PRO A 245 8.52 -22.20 -19.74
CA PRO A 245 8.20 -21.05 -18.88
C PRO A 245 7.92 -21.50 -17.45
N VAL A 246 8.12 -20.60 -16.50
CA VAL A 246 7.68 -20.85 -15.12
C VAL A 246 6.16 -20.95 -15.10
N VAL A 247 5.62 -22.07 -14.58
CA VAL A 247 4.17 -22.24 -14.46
C VAL A 247 3.73 -22.04 -13.01
N ARG A 248 2.59 -21.37 -12.83
CA ARG A 248 1.92 -21.22 -11.53
C ARG A 248 0.50 -21.74 -11.61
N ASP A 249 0.20 -22.71 -10.76
CA ASP A 249 -1.07 -23.43 -10.75
C ASP A 249 -1.82 -23.24 -9.42
N PRO A 250 -2.91 -22.47 -9.40
CA PRO A 250 -3.72 -22.24 -8.20
C PRO A 250 -4.38 -23.52 -7.66
N ARG A 251 -4.68 -24.51 -8.52
CA ARG A 251 -5.30 -25.78 -8.11
C ARG A 251 -4.38 -26.56 -7.18
N SER A 252 -3.13 -26.76 -7.59
CA SER A 252 -2.12 -27.46 -6.79
C SER A 252 -1.42 -26.54 -5.80
N SER A 253 -1.71 -25.24 -5.81
CA SER A 253 -0.97 -24.20 -5.06
C SER A 253 0.55 -24.26 -5.29
N CYS A 254 0.99 -24.66 -6.51
CA CYS A 254 2.39 -24.90 -6.83
C CYS A 254 2.91 -23.95 -7.91
N TYR A 255 4.23 -23.71 -7.85
CA TYR A 255 4.99 -23.24 -8.98
C TYR A 255 5.86 -24.38 -9.53
N TYR A 256 6.07 -24.35 -10.86
CA TYR A 256 6.90 -25.31 -11.59
C TYR A 256 7.94 -24.56 -12.40
N ARG A 257 9.19 -24.98 -12.32
CA ARG A 257 10.24 -24.49 -13.20
C ARG A 257 11.23 -25.58 -13.58
N ARG A 258 11.86 -25.40 -14.73
CA ARG A 258 12.96 -26.22 -15.16
C ARG A 258 14.19 -26.02 -14.25
N GLU A 259 14.85 -27.13 -13.86
CA GLU A 259 16.12 -27.15 -13.16
C GLU A 259 17.08 -28.06 -13.92
N ILE A 260 17.75 -27.52 -14.95
CA ILE A 260 18.58 -28.25 -15.93
C ILE A 260 17.74 -29.27 -16.71
N ASP A 261 17.76 -30.55 -16.34
CA ASP A 261 16.97 -31.64 -16.87
C ASP A 261 15.95 -32.20 -15.85
N SER A 262 15.81 -31.55 -14.72
CA SER A 262 14.90 -31.86 -13.62
C SER A 262 13.75 -30.85 -13.55
N LEU A 263 12.70 -31.18 -12.80
CA LEU A 263 11.61 -30.27 -12.45
C LEU A 263 11.74 -29.83 -11.00
N LEU A 264 11.68 -28.53 -10.78
CA LEU A 264 11.52 -27.93 -9.45
C LEU A 264 10.04 -27.66 -9.23
N VAL A 265 9.48 -28.15 -8.12
CA VAL A 265 8.07 -28.01 -7.71
C VAL A 265 8.01 -27.46 -6.31
N GLY A 266 7.41 -26.29 -6.12
CA GLY A 266 7.26 -25.65 -4.82
C GLY A 266 5.80 -25.31 -4.51
N PRO A 267 5.19 -25.99 -3.53
CA PRO A 267 3.86 -25.64 -3.04
C PRO A 267 3.92 -24.51 -2.02
N TYR A 268 2.84 -23.72 -1.97
CA TYR A 268 2.45 -22.95 -0.80
C TYR A 268 1.33 -23.70 -0.11
N GLU A 269 1.68 -24.39 0.96
CA GLU A 269 0.79 -25.30 1.67
C GLU A 269 -0.37 -24.52 2.30
N ARG A 270 -1.62 -24.85 1.94
CA ARG A 270 -2.83 -24.18 2.45
C ARG A 270 -3.29 -24.69 3.82
N ALA A 271 -2.60 -25.66 4.38
CA ALA A 271 -2.78 -26.19 5.73
C ALA A 271 -1.41 -26.47 6.33
N ASP A 272 -1.32 -26.46 7.64
CA ASP A 272 -0.13 -26.82 8.39
C ASP A 272 1.12 -25.96 8.13
N ALA A 273 0.94 -24.72 7.66
CA ALA A 273 2.03 -23.76 7.53
C ALA A 273 2.67 -23.47 8.90
N VAL A 274 4.00 -23.50 8.96
CA VAL A 274 4.77 -23.45 10.20
C VAL A 274 5.58 -22.16 10.25
N THR A 275 5.45 -21.42 11.34
CA THR A 275 6.33 -20.27 11.64
C THR A 275 7.68 -20.73 12.20
N TYR A 276 8.71 -19.90 12.02
CA TYR A 276 10.07 -20.19 12.45
C TYR A 276 10.67 -19.03 13.21
N GLY A 277 11.28 -19.32 14.35
CA GLY A 277 12.09 -18.37 15.13
C GLY A 277 11.29 -17.23 15.77
N THR A 278 10.00 -17.45 16.09
CA THR A 278 9.15 -16.44 16.75
C THR A 278 9.64 -16.03 18.15
N ASP A 279 10.40 -16.90 18.81
CA ASP A 279 11.05 -16.63 20.11
C ASP A 279 12.51 -16.14 19.96
N GLY A 280 12.93 -15.84 18.72
CA GLY A 280 14.28 -15.45 18.35
C GLY A 280 15.01 -16.54 17.57
N ILE A 281 16.00 -16.12 16.78
CA ILE A 281 16.83 -16.97 15.94
C ILE A 281 18.27 -16.89 16.43
N ASP A 282 18.94 -18.04 16.53
CA ASP A 282 20.35 -18.10 16.95
C ASP A 282 21.25 -17.35 15.92
N TRP A 283 22.08 -16.44 16.43
CA TRP A 283 22.98 -15.65 15.61
C TRP A 283 24.06 -16.49 14.90
N ASP A 284 24.34 -17.70 15.37
CA ASP A 284 25.37 -18.57 14.78
C ASP A 284 24.87 -19.34 13.55
N LEU A 285 23.59 -19.25 13.20
CA LEU A 285 23.04 -19.95 12.03
C LEU A 285 23.48 -19.30 10.70
N HIS A 286 24.08 -20.11 9.83
CA HIS A 286 24.49 -19.75 8.47
C HIS A 286 24.13 -20.89 7.52
N PHE A 287 23.64 -20.59 6.31
CA PHE A 287 23.22 -21.59 5.33
C PHE A 287 22.34 -22.69 5.94
N HIS A 288 21.41 -22.24 6.78
CA HIS A 288 20.57 -23.13 7.56
C HIS A 288 19.36 -23.59 6.76
N LEU A 289 19.11 -24.90 6.74
CA LEU A 289 17.88 -25.52 6.27
C LEU A 289 17.21 -26.23 7.44
N THR A 290 15.89 -26.22 7.46
CA THR A 290 15.09 -27.03 8.37
C THR A 290 14.93 -28.46 7.81
N PRO A 291 14.67 -29.46 8.66
CA PRO A 291 14.32 -30.78 8.17
C PRO A 291 13.07 -30.72 7.27
N PRO A 292 13.06 -31.38 6.10
CA PRO A 292 11.88 -31.45 5.26
C PRO A 292 10.73 -32.20 5.96
N ASP A 293 9.52 -31.69 5.79
CA ASP A 293 8.29 -32.36 6.20
C ASP A 293 7.57 -32.90 4.95
N HIS A 294 7.75 -34.19 4.69
CA HIS A 294 7.16 -34.81 3.51
C HIS A 294 5.66 -35.09 3.68
N ASP A 295 5.18 -35.24 4.91
CA ASP A 295 3.75 -35.48 5.18
C ASP A 295 2.92 -34.25 4.81
N VAL A 296 3.43 -33.07 5.16
CA VAL A 296 2.81 -31.78 4.77
C VAL A 296 2.83 -31.58 3.25
N LEU A 297 3.89 -32.04 2.56
CA LEU A 297 4.02 -31.89 1.10
C LEU A 297 3.16 -32.87 0.28
N MET A 298 2.79 -34.00 0.85
CA MET A 298 2.13 -35.11 0.09
C MET A 298 0.83 -34.69 -0.62
N PRO A 299 -0.14 -33.99 -0.01
CA PRO A 299 -1.37 -33.57 -0.69
C PRO A 299 -1.10 -32.71 -1.93
N TRP A 300 -0.15 -31.80 -1.83
CA TRP A 300 0.22 -30.87 -2.90
C TRP A 300 1.01 -31.57 -4.01
N ARG A 301 1.83 -32.58 -3.65
CA ARG A 301 2.53 -33.43 -4.59
C ARG A 301 1.56 -34.28 -5.42
N GLU A 302 0.50 -34.79 -4.83
CA GLU A 302 -0.55 -35.55 -5.52
C GLU A 302 -1.27 -34.64 -6.53
N LEU A 303 -1.70 -33.44 -6.14
CA LEU A 303 -2.33 -32.48 -7.05
C LEU A 303 -1.39 -32.03 -8.18
N ALA A 304 -0.10 -31.84 -7.88
CA ALA A 304 0.90 -31.50 -8.88
C ALA A 304 1.12 -32.67 -9.87
N ALA A 305 1.05 -33.92 -9.40
CA ALA A 305 1.16 -35.10 -10.25
C ALA A 305 -0.06 -35.28 -11.16
N GLU A 306 -1.26 -34.87 -10.75
CA GLU A 306 -2.42 -34.80 -11.64
C GLU A 306 -2.17 -33.79 -12.79
N ARG A 307 -1.57 -32.64 -12.52
CA ARG A 307 -1.24 -31.61 -13.51
C ARG A 307 -0.09 -32.05 -14.43
N ILE A 308 0.94 -32.70 -13.84
CA ILE A 308 2.17 -33.17 -14.49
C ILE A 308 2.39 -34.64 -14.19
N PRO A 309 1.80 -35.60 -14.96
CA PRO A 309 1.86 -37.01 -14.65
C PRO A 309 3.28 -37.57 -14.50
N VAL A 310 4.23 -37.13 -15.33
CA VAL A 310 5.62 -37.57 -15.25
C VAL A 310 6.28 -37.19 -13.90
N PHE A 311 5.81 -36.15 -13.20
CA PHE A 311 6.26 -35.80 -11.85
C PHE A 311 5.82 -36.87 -10.81
N GLY A 312 4.63 -37.46 -10.98
CA GLY A 312 4.14 -38.54 -10.11
C GLY A 312 5.00 -39.79 -10.16
N GLU A 313 5.66 -40.06 -11.28
CA GLU A 313 6.54 -41.21 -11.51
C GLU A 313 8.00 -40.91 -11.15
N ALA A 314 8.37 -39.64 -10.99
CA ALA A 314 9.73 -39.20 -10.78
C ALA A 314 10.24 -39.49 -9.36
N GLY A 315 11.52 -39.90 -9.24
CA GLY A 315 12.25 -39.85 -7.98
C GLY A 315 12.51 -38.43 -7.53
N ILE A 316 12.57 -38.22 -6.23
CA ILE A 316 12.95 -36.92 -5.65
C ILE A 316 14.45 -36.94 -5.34
N LYS A 317 15.20 -36.04 -6.02
CA LYS A 317 16.64 -35.88 -5.83
C LYS A 317 16.94 -35.08 -4.55
N GLN A 318 16.15 -34.05 -4.29
CA GLN A 318 16.35 -33.17 -3.16
C GLN A 318 15.07 -32.48 -2.74
N THR A 319 14.88 -32.26 -1.43
CA THR A 319 13.89 -31.37 -0.86
C THR A 319 14.63 -30.25 -0.13
N ILE A 320 14.32 -29.01 -0.48
CA ILE A 320 14.81 -27.84 0.21
C ILE A 320 13.71 -27.36 1.16
N SER A 321 14.06 -27.11 2.40
CA SER A 321 13.16 -26.58 3.44
C SER A 321 13.88 -25.49 4.22
N GLY A 322 13.33 -24.27 4.26
CA GLY A 322 13.98 -23.17 4.94
C GLY A 322 13.07 -21.97 5.18
N PRO A 323 13.50 -21.05 6.08
CA PRO A 323 12.68 -19.91 6.47
C PRO A 323 12.65 -18.84 5.39
N ILE A 324 11.45 -18.33 5.07
CA ILE A 324 11.21 -17.13 4.26
C ILE A 324 10.44 -16.11 5.09
N THR A 325 10.72 -14.82 4.92
CA THR A 325 10.09 -13.75 5.71
C THR A 325 8.73 -13.37 5.16
N HIS A 326 7.78 -13.11 6.06
CA HIS A 326 6.45 -12.57 5.75
C HIS A 326 6.09 -11.41 6.66
N THR A 327 5.30 -10.49 6.14
CA THR A 327 4.64 -9.40 6.87
C THR A 327 3.13 -9.66 6.93
N PRO A 328 2.35 -8.93 7.74
CA PRO A 328 0.91 -9.14 7.85
C PRO A 328 0.11 -8.97 6.56
N ASP A 329 0.63 -8.21 5.58
CA ASP A 329 -0.01 -7.92 4.30
C ASP A 329 0.73 -8.53 3.09
N GLY A 330 1.78 -9.32 3.34
CA GLY A 330 2.60 -9.93 2.30
C GLY A 330 3.57 -8.96 1.59
N GLY A 331 3.49 -7.66 1.84
CA GLY A 331 4.40 -6.64 1.31
C GLY A 331 5.65 -6.49 2.17
N PHE A 332 6.83 -6.29 1.56
CA PHE A 332 8.05 -6.02 2.32
C PHE A 332 8.04 -4.63 2.97
N LEU A 333 9.00 -4.37 3.87
CA LEU A 333 9.18 -3.10 4.58
C LEU A 333 10.37 -2.34 3.99
N MET A 334 10.10 -1.17 3.37
CA MET A 334 11.11 -0.31 2.75
C MET A 334 10.81 1.15 3.07
N GLY A 335 11.78 1.83 3.66
CA GLY A 335 11.66 3.25 3.99
C GLY A 335 12.12 3.60 5.41
N PRO A 336 11.84 4.83 5.88
CA PRO A 336 12.20 5.26 7.22
C PRO A 336 11.43 4.49 8.30
N ALA A 337 12.12 4.10 9.35
CA ALA A 337 11.52 3.45 10.50
C ALA A 337 10.70 4.45 11.33
N PRO A 338 9.52 4.06 11.84
CA PRO A 338 8.70 4.94 12.66
C PRO A 338 9.44 5.46 13.88
N GLY A 339 9.37 6.78 14.14
CA GLY A 339 9.93 7.41 15.33
C GLY A 339 11.47 7.54 15.36
N LEU A 340 12.19 7.05 14.35
CA LEU A 340 13.66 7.06 14.31
C LEU A 340 14.18 7.91 13.14
N ARG A 341 15.05 8.86 13.43
CA ARG A 341 15.73 9.66 12.39
C ARG A 341 16.88 8.88 11.78
N ASN A 342 17.00 8.89 10.46
CA ASN A 342 18.10 8.26 9.72
C ASN A 342 18.30 6.77 9.99
N TYR A 343 17.27 6.10 10.53
CA TYR A 343 17.19 4.65 10.62
C TYR A 343 16.15 4.14 9.62
N TRP A 344 16.59 3.21 8.76
CA TRP A 344 15.82 2.77 7.60
C TRP A 344 15.59 1.27 7.66
N MET A 345 14.59 0.82 6.95
CA MET A 345 14.27 -0.61 6.80
C MET A 345 14.28 -1.01 5.33
N CYS A 346 14.80 -2.19 5.05
CA CYS A 346 14.76 -2.86 3.74
C CYS A 346 14.69 -4.36 3.97
N VAL A 347 13.54 -4.88 4.41
CA VAL A 347 13.41 -6.21 5.02
C VAL A 347 12.01 -6.79 4.87
N GLY A 348 11.83 -8.10 5.05
CA GLY A 348 10.51 -8.73 5.10
C GLY A 348 9.99 -9.24 3.75
N ALA A 349 10.84 -9.31 2.73
CA ALA A 349 10.44 -9.83 1.42
C ALA A 349 10.36 -11.35 1.39
N SER A 350 9.18 -11.91 1.07
CA SER A 350 8.99 -13.35 0.85
C SER A 350 9.60 -13.83 -0.48
N ILE A 351 9.63 -12.96 -1.49
CA ILE A 351 10.22 -13.20 -2.81
C ILE A 351 11.38 -12.22 -3.07
N GLY A 352 12.33 -12.19 -2.15
CA GLY A 352 13.40 -11.19 -2.10
C GLY A 352 14.31 -11.12 -3.35
N ILE A 353 14.40 -12.18 -4.15
CA ILE A 353 15.14 -12.15 -5.43
C ILE A 353 14.42 -11.23 -6.42
N THR A 354 13.10 -11.27 -6.49
CA THR A 354 12.31 -10.36 -7.32
C THR A 354 12.29 -8.95 -6.78
N GLN A 355 12.17 -8.78 -5.46
CA GLN A 355 11.87 -7.49 -4.85
C GLN A 355 13.14 -6.71 -4.46
N GLY A 356 14.24 -7.40 -4.15
CA GLY A 356 15.45 -6.78 -3.61
C GLY A 356 16.06 -5.68 -4.46
N PRO A 357 16.25 -5.87 -5.77
CA PRO A 357 16.82 -4.82 -6.62
C PRO A 357 15.98 -3.56 -6.69
N GLY A 358 14.68 -3.69 -6.98
CA GLY A 358 13.79 -2.53 -7.06
C GLY A 358 13.58 -1.85 -5.70
N ALA A 359 13.45 -2.63 -4.61
CA ALA A 359 13.42 -2.08 -3.26
C ALA A 359 14.72 -1.29 -2.96
N GLY A 360 15.86 -1.83 -3.35
CA GLY A 360 17.15 -1.15 -3.22
C GLY A 360 17.19 0.17 -4.00
N LYS A 361 16.68 0.20 -5.25
CA LYS A 361 16.60 1.40 -6.09
C LYS A 361 15.76 2.49 -5.43
N TYR A 362 14.52 2.17 -5.09
CA TYR A 362 13.63 3.19 -4.55
C TYR A 362 14.02 3.63 -3.15
N LEU A 363 14.57 2.75 -2.32
CA LEU A 363 15.11 3.17 -1.03
C LEU A 363 16.34 4.08 -1.20
N ALA A 364 17.24 3.78 -2.15
CA ALA A 364 18.38 4.65 -2.43
C ALA A 364 17.93 6.04 -2.88
N GLN A 365 16.95 6.13 -3.80
CA GLN A 365 16.35 7.41 -4.19
C GLN A 365 15.77 8.15 -2.98
N TRP A 366 15.00 7.46 -2.13
CA TRP A 366 14.41 8.08 -0.95
C TRP A 366 15.46 8.61 0.03
N MET A 367 16.53 7.83 0.27
CA MET A 367 17.62 8.24 1.18
C MET A 367 18.45 9.41 0.63
N VAL A 368 18.68 9.45 -0.68
CA VAL A 368 19.56 10.45 -1.34
C VAL A 368 18.79 11.72 -1.69
N HIS A 369 17.57 11.59 -2.19
CA HIS A 369 16.78 12.70 -2.73
C HIS A 369 15.57 13.09 -1.87
N GLY A 370 15.30 12.37 -0.78
CA GLY A 370 14.14 12.61 0.10
C GLY A 370 12.80 12.11 -0.44
N GLN A 371 12.77 11.62 -1.67
CA GLN A 371 11.57 11.14 -2.36
C GLN A 371 11.93 10.08 -3.40
N THR A 372 10.97 9.23 -3.77
CA THR A 372 11.08 8.24 -4.84
C THR A 372 10.34 8.71 -6.10
N GLU A 373 10.73 8.17 -7.26
CA GLU A 373 10.00 8.40 -8.53
C GLU A 373 8.67 7.66 -8.63
N VAL A 374 8.37 6.75 -7.68
CA VAL A 374 7.10 6.02 -7.58
C VAL A 374 6.53 6.15 -6.17
N ASN A 375 5.22 6.02 -6.02
CA ASN A 375 4.59 5.98 -4.70
C ASN A 375 4.89 4.65 -4.01
N VAL A 376 5.73 4.69 -2.98
CA VAL A 376 6.16 3.50 -2.22
C VAL A 376 5.45 3.33 -0.88
N ARG A 377 4.36 4.05 -0.66
CA ARG A 377 3.64 4.05 0.61
C ARG A 377 3.15 2.67 1.04
N GLU A 378 2.69 1.85 0.10
CA GLU A 378 2.27 0.48 0.37
C GLU A 378 3.41 -0.43 0.86
N MET A 379 4.67 -0.01 0.67
CA MET A 379 5.87 -0.71 1.14
C MET A 379 6.46 -0.06 2.40
N ALA A 380 6.01 1.15 2.77
CA ALA A 380 6.60 1.90 3.87
C ALA A 380 6.33 1.22 5.23
N PRO A 381 7.36 1.11 6.12
CA PRO A 381 7.19 0.56 7.47
C PRO A 381 6.13 1.29 8.29
N ARG A 382 5.96 2.60 8.04
CA ARG A 382 4.99 3.48 8.70
C ARG A 382 3.52 3.13 8.42
N ARG A 383 3.22 2.13 7.54
CA ARG A 383 1.85 1.61 7.38
C ARG A 383 1.43 0.74 8.56
N PHE A 384 2.38 0.25 9.34
CA PHE A 384 2.12 -0.45 10.60
C PHE A 384 2.38 0.47 11.80
N GLY A 385 1.71 0.17 12.90
CA GLY A 385 1.88 0.84 14.18
C GLY A 385 1.99 -0.18 15.32
N PRO A 386 2.05 0.25 16.58
CA PRO A 386 2.18 -0.63 17.75
C PRO A 386 1.05 -1.67 17.89
N TRP A 387 -0.06 -1.48 17.18
CA TRP A 387 -1.18 -2.43 17.11
C TRP A 387 -0.83 -3.73 16.37
N ALA A 388 0.15 -3.71 15.47
CA ALA A 388 0.62 -4.89 14.73
C ALA A 388 1.49 -5.78 15.63
N THR A 389 0.86 -6.40 16.63
CA THR A 389 1.51 -7.28 17.60
C THR A 389 2.08 -8.54 16.94
N LEU A 390 2.98 -9.26 17.64
CA LEU A 390 3.52 -10.54 17.14
C LEU A 390 2.39 -11.54 16.83
N GLY A 391 1.36 -11.66 17.69
CA GLY A 391 0.22 -12.55 17.44
C GLY A 391 -0.53 -12.19 16.15
N TYR A 392 -0.86 -10.91 15.96
CA TYR A 392 -1.46 -10.42 14.72
C TYR A 392 -0.58 -10.72 13.49
N THR A 393 0.74 -10.47 13.62
CA THR A 393 1.69 -10.73 12.53
C THR A 393 1.74 -12.20 12.17
N ILE A 394 1.74 -13.11 13.15
CA ILE A 394 1.71 -14.56 12.93
C ILE A 394 0.43 -14.96 12.18
N ASP A 395 -0.74 -14.60 12.70
CA ASP A 395 -2.03 -15.00 12.14
C ASP A 395 -2.19 -14.52 10.68
N LYS A 396 -1.86 -13.24 10.44
CA LYS A 396 -1.92 -12.65 9.09
C LYS A 396 -0.91 -13.26 8.12
N SER A 397 0.32 -13.53 8.59
CA SER A 397 1.36 -14.10 7.73
C SER A 397 1.06 -15.56 7.35
N ILE A 398 0.46 -16.33 8.25
CA ILE A 398 -0.03 -17.67 7.95
C ILE A 398 -1.13 -17.61 6.89
N ASP A 399 -2.09 -16.70 7.03
CA ASP A 399 -3.17 -16.51 6.07
C ASP A 399 -2.65 -16.08 4.68
N GLU A 400 -1.73 -15.09 4.64
CA GLU A 400 -1.08 -14.65 3.40
C GLU A 400 -0.30 -15.78 2.71
N TYR A 401 0.39 -16.61 3.48
CA TYR A 401 1.12 -17.79 2.96
C TYR A 401 0.17 -18.84 2.36
N HIS A 402 -0.90 -19.19 3.09
CA HIS A 402 -1.92 -20.15 2.63
C HIS A 402 -2.60 -19.70 1.33
N GLU A 403 -2.83 -18.41 1.18
CA GLU A 403 -3.63 -17.83 0.10
C GLU A 403 -2.79 -17.22 -1.03
N MET A 404 -1.50 -17.58 -1.12
CA MET A 404 -0.55 -17.02 -2.10
C MET A 404 -1.03 -17.12 -3.55
N TYR A 405 -1.78 -18.19 -3.90
CA TYR A 405 -2.31 -18.39 -5.25
C TYR A 405 -3.81 -18.11 -5.39
N GLN A 406 -4.48 -17.75 -4.31
CA GLN A 406 -5.89 -17.42 -4.37
C GLN A 406 -6.13 -15.97 -4.76
N VAL A 407 -7.24 -15.71 -5.39
CA VAL A 407 -7.69 -14.35 -5.68
C VAL A 407 -8.20 -13.74 -4.39
N ARG A 408 -7.67 -12.57 -4.01
CA ARG A 408 -8.35 -11.72 -3.05
C ARG A 408 -9.38 -10.90 -3.80
N MET A 409 -10.65 -11.21 -3.54
CA MET A 409 -11.73 -10.49 -4.20
C MET A 409 -11.82 -9.04 -3.70
N PRO A 410 -12.28 -8.12 -4.53
CA PRO A 410 -12.51 -6.76 -4.08
C PRO A 410 -13.47 -6.71 -2.90
N GLY A 411 -13.09 -5.98 -1.84
CA GLY A 411 -13.89 -5.91 -0.61
C GLY A 411 -13.75 -7.11 0.32
N GLU A 412 -13.00 -8.15 -0.05
CA GLU A 412 -12.76 -9.31 0.81
C GLU A 412 -11.73 -8.96 1.90
N TYR A 413 -12.13 -9.19 3.13
CA TYR A 413 -11.28 -9.05 4.32
C TYR A 413 -11.26 -10.36 5.08
N ARG A 414 -10.13 -11.05 5.04
CA ARG A 414 -9.95 -12.37 5.64
C ARG A 414 -10.00 -12.29 7.16
N PRO A 415 -10.49 -13.35 7.85
CA PRO A 415 -10.74 -13.32 9.30
C PRO A 415 -9.47 -13.44 10.16
N ALA A 416 -8.33 -13.88 9.63
CA ALA A 416 -7.10 -14.07 10.40
C ALA A 416 -6.67 -12.79 11.10
N GLY A 417 -6.27 -12.89 12.37
CA GLY A 417 -5.84 -11.76 13.21
C GLY A 417 -6.94 -10.73 13.52
N ARG A 418 -8.23 -11.05 13.31
CA ARG A 418 -9.38 -10.17 13.55
C ARG A 418 -10.31 -10.72 14.62
N PRO A 419 -11.06 -9.84 15.35
CA PRO A 419 -10.92 -8.38 15.37
C PRO A 419 -9.67 -7.94 16.16
N MET A 420 -8.96 -6.88 15.71
CA MET A 420 -7.78 -6.35 16.42
C MET A 420 -8.10 -5.09 17.23
N ARG A 421 -8.71 -4.09 16.60
CA ARG A 421 -9.11 -2.82 17.22
C ARG A 421 -10.59 -2.58 16.97
N MET A 422 -11.36 -2.39 18.04
CA MET A 422 -12.81 -2.19 17.99
C MET A 422 -13.21 -0.93 18.72
N THR A 423 -14.29 -0.29 18.26
CA THR A 423 -14.90 0.81 19.00
C THR A 423 -15.84 0.29 20.10
N PRO A 424 -16.13 1.09 21.15
CA PRO A 424 -17.03 0.67 22.22
C PRO A 424 -18.48 0.35 21.79
N ILE A 425 -18.84 0.67 20.54
CA ILE A 425 -20.16 0.37 19.96
C ILE A 425 -20.13 -0.78 18.96
N TYR A 426 -19.00 -1.50 18.85
CA TYR A 426 -18.85 -2.61 17.89
C TYR A 426 -20.02 -3.60 17.94
N ASP A 427 -20.35 -4.13 19.13
CA ASP A 427 -21.43 -5.10 19.29
C ASP A 427 -22.81 -4.53 18.90
N ARG A 428 -23.04 -3.22 19.07
CA ARG A 428 -24.27 -2.56 18.65
C ARG A 428 -24.40 -2.50 17.12
N LEU A 429 -23.30 -2.19 16.46
CA LEU A 429 -23.24 -2.11 15.00
C LEU A 429 -23.31 -3.52 14.38
N ASP A 430 -22.66 -4.50 15.01
CA ASP A 430 -22.72 -5.90 14.59
C ASP A 430 -24.16 -6.44 14.67
N ALA A 431 -24.89 -6.14 15.75
CA ALA A 431 -26.30 -6.50 15.90
C ALA A 431 -27.22 -5.85 14.84
N LEU A 432 -26.79 -4.78 14.18
CA LEU A 432 -27.49 -4.15 13.06
C LEU A 432 -27.11 -4.76 11.70
N GLY A 433 -26.25 -5.77 11.68
CA GLY A 433 -25.79 -6.44 10.47
C GLY A 433 -24.62 -5.72 9.78
N ALA A 434 -23.78 -5.02 10.54
CA ALA A 434 -22.58 -4.41 9.98
C ALA A 434 -21.69 -5.44 9.30
N GLN A 435 -21.32 -5.20 8.05
CA GLN A 435 -20.29 -5.94 7.35
C GLN A 435 -18.95 -5.23 7.53
N TRP A 436 -17.97 -5.93 8.07
CA TRP A 436 -16.75 -5.32 8.57
C TRP A 436 -15.59 -5.37 7.58
N GLN A 437 -14.73 -4.37 7.64
CA GLN A 437 -13.42 -4.35 6.99
C GLN A 437 -12.32 -4.09 8.02
N ASP A 438 -11.17 -4.72 7.82
CA ASP A 438 -9.93 -4.42 8.54
C ASP A 438 -9.23 -3.25 7.86
N VAL A 439 -9.10 -2.14 8.56
CA VAL A 439 -8.38 -0.96 8.06
C VAL A 439 -7.31 -0.57 9.08
N TRP A 440 -6.08 -0.99 8.84
CA TRP A 440 -4.96 -0.78 9.76
C TRP A 440 -5.28 -1.24 11.20
N GLY A 441 -5.78 -2.47 11.30
CA GLY A 441 -6.19 -3.12 12.54
C GLY A 441 -7.55 -2.70 13.08
N TRP A 442 -8.15 -1.60 12.60
CA TRP A 442 -9.49 -1.17 13.01
C TRP A 442 -10.58 -1.94 12.27
N GLU A 443 -11.57 -2.43 13.03
CA GLU A 443 -12.84 -2.88 12.48
C GLU A 443 -13.71 -1.67 12.11
N ARG A 444 -14.04 -1.56 10.81
CA ARG A 444 -14.85 -0.47 10.27
C ARG A 444 -16.02 -1.02 9.47
N PRO A 445 -17.26 -0.53 9.68
CA PRO A 445 -18.41 -0.95 8.88
C PRO A 445 -18.24 -0.56 7.41
N ARG A 446 -18.46 -1.53 6.49
CA ARG A 446 -18.53 -1.28 5.04
C ARG A 446 -19.94 -0.84 4.65
N TYR A 447 -20.93 -1.59 5.09
CA TYR A 447 -22.36 -1.37 4.92
C TYR A 447 -23.13 -2.21 5.95
N TYR A 448 -24.47 -2.05 6.01
CA TYR A 448 -25.33 -2.75 6.96
C TYR A 448 -26.35 -3.63 6.23
N GLY A 449 -26.16 -4.96 6.24
CA GLY A 449 -27.05 -5.90 5.57
C GLY A 449 -26.45 -7.29 5.47
N GLU A 450 -26.94 -8.05 4.50
CA GLU A 450 -26.47 -9.43 4.24
C GLU A 450 -25.00 -9.48 3.84
N PRO A 451 -24.29 -10.58 4.12
CA PRO A 451 -22.91 -10.79 3.67
C PRO A 451 -22.75 -10.58 2.17
N GLU A 452 -21.58 -10.07 1.76
CA GLU A 452 -21.28 -9.77 0.37
C GLU A 452 -20.96 -11.06 -0.43
N ASP A 453 -21.60 -11.19 -1.60
CA ASP A 453 -21.22 -12.12 -2.64
C ASP A 453 -20.09 -11.47 -3.48
N TYR A 454 -18.86 -11.58 -3.00
CA TYR A 454 -17.71 -10.87 -3.60
C TYR A 454 -17.61 -11.07 -5.11
N SER A 455 -17.41 -9.97 -5.83
CA SER A 455 -17.31 -9.96 -7.28
C SER A 455 -16.34 -8.89 -7.77
N TRP A 456 -15.68 -9.13 -8.90
CA TRP A 456 -14.98 -8.08 -9.65
C TRP A 456 -15.94 -7.06 -10.26
N ARG A 457 -17.19 -7.48 -10.48
CA ARG A 457 -18.30 -6.64 -10.91
C ARG A 457 -19.13 -6.19 -9.71
N ARG A 458 -20.30 -5.60 -9.93
CA ARG A 458 -21.18 -5.20 -8.82
C ARG A 458 -21.68 -6.42 -8.06
N SER A 459 -21.55 -6.39 -6.73
CA SER A 459 -22.02 -7.43 -5.81
C SER A 459 -23.45 -7.11 -5.31
N ASN A 460 -24.03 -7.99 -4.50
CA ASN A 460 -25.30 -7.77 -3.82
C ASN A 460 -25.28 -6.56 -2.85
N ALA A 461 -24.10 -6.10 -2.43
CA ALA A 461 -23.94 -4.88 -1.64
C ALA A 461 -24.42 -3.62 -2.37
N HIS A 462 -24.49 -3.63 -3.72
CA HIS A 462 -24.85 -2.47 -4.52
C HIS A 462 -26.22 -1.87 -4.13
N ASP A 463 -27.26 -2.69 -4.01
CA ASP A 463 -28.61 -2.22 -3.67
C ASP A 463 -28.72 -1.81 -2.19
N ILE A 464 -27.95 -2.46 -1.31
CA ILE A 464 -27.90 -2.11 0.11
C ILE A 464 -27.27 -0.73 0.27
N VAL A 465 -26.14 -0.50 -0.39
CA VAL A 465 -25.42 0.79 -0.39
C VAL A 465 -26.29 1.90 -1.03
N ALA A 466 -27.07 1.57 -2.06
CA ALA A 466 -28.03 2.52 -2.64
C ALA A 466 -29.06 3.01 -1.61
N ALA A 467 -29.59 2.10 -0.77
CA ALA A 467 -30.53 2.44 0.28
C ALA A 467 -29.89 3.32 1.38
N GLU A 468 -28.62 3.04 1.75
CA GLU A 468 -27.85 3.87 2.68
C GLU A 468 -27.65 5.28 2.12
N CYS A 469 -27.18 5.41 0.88
CA CYS A 469 -26.98 6.69 0.20
C CYS A 469 -28.28 7.50 0.14
N THR A 470 -29.39 6.87 -0.26
CA THR A 470 -30.72 7.50 -0.30
C THR A 470 -31.13 7.98 1.08
N GLY A 471 -30.92 7.14 2.12
CA GLY A 471 -31.23 7.50 3.50
C GLY A 471 -30.48 8.75 3.98
N VAL A 472 -29.18 8.82 3.68
CA VAL A 472 -28.34 9.99 4.01
C VAL A 472 -28.79 11.23 3.21
N ARG A 473 -29.01 11.08 1.90
CA ARG A 473 -29.38 12.18 1.01
C ARG A 473 -30.75 12.80 1.30
N GLU A 474 -31.71 11.99 1.67
CA GLU A 474 -33.12 12.42 1.89
C GLU A 474 -33.47 12.69 3.34
N ARG A 475 -32.75 12.06 4.28
CA ARG A 475 -33.08 12.11 5.71
C ARG A 475 -31.86 12.47 6.57
N VAL A 476 -31.31 11.50 7.24
CA VAL A 476 -30.12 11.64 8.07
C VAL A 476 -29.41 10.30 8.22
N GLY A 477 -28.10 10.32 8.21
CA GLY A 477 -27.26 9.16 8.46
C GLY A 477 -26.33 9.36 9.66
N ILE A 478 -25.98 8.25 10.30
CA ILE A 478 -24.95 8.18 11.33
C ILE A 478 -23.87 7.18 10.91
N ALA A 479 -22.59 7.56 11.07
CA ALA A 479 -21.44 6.69 10.80
C ALA A 479 -20.38 6.78 11.89
N ASP A 480 -19.70 5.66 12.15
CA ASP A 480 -18.53 5.58 13.01
C ASP A 480 -17.27 5.89 12.18
N LEU A 481 -16.62 7.01 12.50
CA LEU A 481 -15.37 7.48 11.89
C LEU A 481 -14.18 7.42 12.86
N THR A 482 -14.32 6.69 13.95
CA THR A 482 -13.31 6.62 15.03
C THR A 482 -11.94 6.18 14.56
N ALA A 483 -11.88 5.36 13.52
CA ALA A 483 -10.62 4.87 12.97
C ALA A 483 -9.73 5.95 12.32
N PHE A 484 -10.26 7.13 11.95
CA PHE A 484 -9.47 8.22 11.38
C PHE A 484 -8.40 8.72 12.37
N ALA A 485 -7.22 9.09 11.85
CA ALA A 485 -6.13 9.59 12.67
C ALA A 485 -6.45 10.97 13.25
N LYS A 486 -6.05 11.19 14.50
CA LYS A 486 -6.29 12.44 15.25
C LYS A 486 -5.04 12.84 16.01
N PHE A 487 -4.57 14.05 15.76
CA PHE A 487 -3.38 14.60 16.43
C PHE A 487 -3.69 15.93 17.10
N GLU A 488 -3.04 16.20 18.21
CA GLU A 488 -3.01 17.49 18.84
C GLU A 488 -1.59 18.05 18.77
N VAL A 489 -1.45 19.25 18.20
CA VAL A 489 -0.18 19.98 18.12
C VAL A 489 -0.26 21.19 19.02
N THR A 490 0.58 21.23 20.04
CA THR A 490 0.58 22.27 21.08
C THR A 490 1.96 22.88 21.26
N GLY A 491 2.01 24.10 21.81
CA GLY A 491 3.22 24.84 22.10
C GLY A 491 3.29 26.18 21.37
N THR A 492 4.14 27.06 21.85
CA THR A 492 4.26 28.44 21.33
C THR A 492 4.71 28.49 19.87
N ASP A 493 5.40 27.43 19.40
CA ASP A 493 5.88 27.32 18.02
C ASP A 493 5.00 26.40 17.15
N ALA A 494 3.87 25.89 17.66
CA ALA A 494 2.97 24.98 16.93
C ALA A 494 2.49 25.59 15.60
N ALA A 495 2.10 26.87 15.58
CA ALA A 495 1.70 27.57 14.36
C ALA A 495 2.87 27.72 13.35
N ALA A 496 4.10 27.88 13.83
CA ALA A 496 5.29 27.97 12.98
C ALA A 496 5.61 26.62 12.33
N LEU A 497 5.60 25.51 13.09
CA LEU A 497 5.75 24.17 12.57
C LEU A 497 4.70 23.90 11.48
N LEU A 498 3.41 24.01 11.82
CA LEU A 498 2.34 23.75 10.86
C LEU A 498 2.36 24.68 9.65
N GLY A 499 2.76 25.94 9.85
CA GLY A 499 2.96 26.89 8.78
C GLY A 499 4.06 26.46 7.80
N ARG A 500 5.17 25.92 8.28
CA ARG A 500 6.28 25.41 7.47
C ARG A 500 5.92 24.14 6.70
N LEU A 501 5.05 23.30 7.28
CA LEU A 501 4.63 22.05 6.66
C LEU A 501 3.49 22.22 5.66
N SER A 502 2.56 23.15 5.89
CA SER A 502 1.32 23.26 5.09
C SER A 502 1.54 24.11 3.84
N ALA A 503 1.19 23.59 2.69
CA ALA A 503 1.15 24.35 1.43
C ALA A 503 0.00 25.38 1.40
N ASN A 504 -1.04 25.16 2.19
CA ASN A 504 -2.23 26.01 2.34
C ASN A 504 -2.04 27.00 3.48
N ARG A 505 -2.86 28.04 3.53
CA ARG A 505 -2.94 28.91 4.70
C ARG A 505 -3.61 28.21 5.87
N LEU A 506 -3.04 28.30 7.05
CA LEU A 506 -3.66 27.83 8.28
C LEU A 506 -4.91 28.65 8.64
N PRO A 507 -5.84 28.11 9.45
CA PRO A 507 -6.93 28.87 10.01
C PRO A 507 -6.40 29.95 10.95
N THR A 508 -6.96 31.16 10.85
CA THR A 508 -6.49 32.34 11.59
C THR A 508 -7.36 32.72 12.77
N ARG A 509 -8.52 32.08 12.94
CA ARG A 509 -9.47 32.32 14.05
C ARG A 509 -9.67 31.04 14.81
N ASP A 510 -9.90 31.12 16.10
CA ASP A 510 -10.25 30.00 16.94
C ASP A 510 -11.56 29.35 16.45
N GLY A 511 -11.59 28.03 16.44
CA GLY A 511 -12.63 27.23 15.82
C GLY A 511 -12.60 27.19 14.29
N GLY A 512 -11.71 27.91 13.63
CA GLY A 512 -11.56 27.82 12.16
C GLY A 512 -10.97 26.48 11.76
N THR A 513 -11.50 25.88 10.69
CA THR A 513 -11.07 24.57 10.14
C THR A 513 -10.70 24.74 8.68
N ARG A 514 -9.62 24.07 8.24
CA ARG A 514 -9.18 24.03 6.83
C ARG A 514 -8.59 22.68 6.47
N LEU A 515 -8.85 22.26 5.24
CA LEU A 515 -8.11 21.18 4.61
C LEU A 515 -6.73 21.73 4.18
N VAL A 516 -5.67 21.02 4.51
CA VAL A 516 -4.29 21.38 4.16
C VAL A 516 -3.58 20.20 3.52
N HIS A 517 -2.65 20.50 2.62
CA HIS A 517 -1.75 19.54 2.01
C HIS A 517 -0.32 19.83 2.48
N MET A 518 0.40 18.80 2.86
CA MET A 518 1.83 18.86 3.16
C MET A 518 2.56 18.19 2.00
N LEU A 519 3.65 18.79 1.57
CA LEU A 519 4.37 18.37 0.37
C LEU A 519 5.75 17.82 0.73
N THR A 520 6.28 16.97 -0.13
CA THR A 520 7.71 16.65 -0.14
C THR A 520 8.53 17.81 -0.68
N ASP A 521 9.85 17.79 -0.51
CA ASP A 521 10.74 18.82 -1.07
C ASP A 521 10.61 18.95 -2.60
N LEU A 522 10.24 17.88 -3.29
CA LEU A 522 9.99 17.87 -4.75
C LEU A 522 8.56 18.25 -5.14
N GLY A 523 7.70 18.61 -4.17
CA GLY A 523 6.35 19.12 -4.41
C GLY A 523 5.25 18.07 -4.49
N GLY A 524 5.56 16.77 -4.33
CA GLY A 524 4.57 15.71 -4.26
C GLY A 524 3.73 15.78 -2.98
N ILE A 525 2.48 15.31 -3.04
CA ILE A 525 1.54 15.39 -1.91
C ILE A 525 1.84 14.26 -0.91
N GLU A 526 2.46 14.63 0.21
CA GLU A 526 2.85 13.69 1.28
C GLU A 526 1.68 13.39 2.22
N CYS A 527 0.98 14.42 2.70
CA CYS A 527 -0.15 14.30 3.61
C CYS A 527 -1.32 15.18 3.18
N GLU A 528 -2.54 14.75 3.50
CA GLU A 528 -3.73 15.58 3.47
C GLU A 528 -4.39 15.54 4.85
N MET A 529 -4.61 16.70 5.48
CA MET A 529 -5.16 16.78 6.83
C MET A 529 -6.20 17.90 6.94
N THR A 530 -7.18 17.71 7.79
CA THR A 530 -8.03 18.81 8.29
C THR A 530 -7.36 19.41 9.51
N VAL A 531 -7.02 20.69 9.47
CA VAL A 531 -6.42 21.45 10.58
C VAL A 531 -7.45 22.39 11.17
N THR A 532 -7.71 22.24 12.46
CA THR A 532 -8.58 23.10 13.26
C THR A 532 -7.74 23.86 14.30
N ARG A 533 -7.82 25.18 14.31
CA ARG A 533 -7.21 26.02 15.34
C ARG A 533 -8.13 26.06 16.55
N LEU A 534 -7.71 25.54 17.69
CA LEU A 534 -8.44 25.60 18.95
C LEU A 534 -8.04 26.81 19.79
N ALA A 535 -6.74 27.20 19.73
CA ALA A 535 -6.17 28.39 20.34
C ALA A 535 -4.93 28.82 19.54
N ASP A 536 -4.27 29.93 19.95
CA ASP A 536 -3.05 30.41 19.30
C ASP A 536 -1.91 29.39 19.30
N ASP A 537 -1.86 28.56 20.34
CA ASP A 537 -0.82 27.56 20.61
C ASP A 537 -1.35 26.12 20.62
N ARG A 538 -2.59 25.91 20.10
CA ARG A 538 -3.25 24.59 20.12
C ARG A 538 -4.01 24.32 18.84
N PHE A 539 -3.61 23.27 18.12
CA PHE A 539 -4.23 22.83 16.86
C PHE A 539 -4.65 21.38 16.95
N TYR A 540 -5.81 21.06 16.39
CA TYR A 540 -6.34 19.72 16.28
C TYR A 540 -6.39 19.30 14.82
N LEU A 541 -5.80 18.15 14.51
CA LEU A 541 -5.60 17.67 13.16
C LEU A 541 -6.29 16.32 12.97
N ASN A 542 -6.92 16.14 11.81
CA ASN A 542 -7.49 14.86 11.38
C ASN A 542 -6.92 14.47 10.04
N SER A 543 -6.56 13.20 9.89
CA SER A 543 -6.09 12.64 8.62
C SER A 543 -6.68 11.25 8.34
N ALA A 544 -6.33 10.68 7.20
CA ALA A 544 -6.78 9.36 6.79
C ALA A 544 -6.33 8.27 7.79
N ILE A 545 -7.09 7.19 7.88
CA ILE A 545 -6.80 6.05 8.78
C ILE A 545 -5.38 5.50 8.53
N ALA A 546 -5.02 5.35 7.24
CA ALA A 546 -3.69 4.89 6.81
C ALA A 546 -2.55 5.83 7.22
N GLY A 547 -2.85 7.08 7.56
CA GLY A 547 -1.88 8.10 7.96
C GLY A 547 -1.49 8.06 9.43
N THR A 548 -2.11 7.23 10.29
CA THR A 548 -1.91 7.35 11.75
C THR A 548 -0.43 7.38 12.15
N THR A 549 0.33 6.35 11.80
CA THR A 549 1.78 6.31 12.10
C THR A 549 2.59 7.24 11.20
N HIS A 550 2.26 7.26 9.90
CA HIS A 550 2.96 8.03 8.88
C HIS A 550 2.92 9.53 9.15
N ASP A 551 1.71 10.07 9.33
CA ASP A 551 1.49 11.50 9.48
C ASP A 551 1.97 12.02 10.84
N HIS A 552 1.80 11.21 11.91
CA HIS A 552 2.39 11.51 13.21
C HIS A 552 3.92 11.63 13.11
N ASP A 553 4.56 10.65 12.47
CA ASP A 553 6.01 10.65 12.29
C ASP A 553 6.46 11.84 11.41
N TRP A 554 5.71 12.18 10.34
CA TRP A 554 5.97 13.36 9.53
C TRP A 554 5.99 14.65 10.36
N LEU A 555 4.98 14.83 11.20
CA LEU A 555 4.91 16.01 12.08
C LEU A 555 6.09 16.06 13.06
N VAL A 556 6.38 14.95 13.74
CA VAL A 556 7.44 14.85 14.75
C VAL A 556 8.84 15.05 14.16
N GLN A 557 9.10 14.43 12.99
CA GLN A 557 10.41 14.53 12.32
C GLN A 557 10.77 15.96 11.89
N HIS A 558 9.77 16.82 11.69
CA HIS A 558 9.97 18.22 11.27
C HIS A 558 9.98 19.24 12.41
N VAL A 559 9.87 18.80 13.66
CA VAL A 559 10.12 19.69 14.82
C VAL A 559 11.62 20.02 14.87
N LEU A 560 11.95 21.30 14.83
CA LEU A 560 13.35 21.74 14.84
C LEU A 560 13.91 21.77 16.27
N PRO A 561 15.22 21.60 16.44
CA PRO A 561 15.86 21.72 17.75
C PRO A 561 15.59 23.08 18.39
N GLY A 562 15.01 23.07 19.60
CA GLY A 562 14.70 24.27 20.37
C GLY A 562 13.30 24.85 20.14
N GLU A 563 12.50 24.30 19.22
CA GLU A 563 11.08 24.65 19.11
C GLU A 563 10.28 24.10 20.32
N ASP A 564 9.41 24.94 20.86
CA ASP A 564 8.43 24.55 21.89
C ASP A 564 7.19 23.99 21.20
N VAL A 565 7.25 22.71 20.80
CA VAL A 565 6.16 21.98 20.14
C VAL A 565 6.03 20.59 20.71
N SER A 566 4.80 20.17 20.99
CA SER A 566 4.42 18.80 21.30
C SER A 566 3.40 18.31 20.28
N VAL A 567 3.61 17.10 19.76
CA VAL A 567 2.68 16.40 18.85
C VAL A 567 2.19 15.17 19.57
N ALA A 568 0.90 15.10 19.86
CA ALA A 568 0.28 13.96 20.52
C ALA A 568 -0.65 13.21 19.57
N ASP A 569 -0.51 11.88 19.49
CA ASP A 569 -1.50 11.01 18.84
C ASP A 569 -2.67 10.77 19.81
N CYS A 570 -3.86 11.25 19.45
CA CYS A 570 -5.09 11.13 20.21
C CYS A 570 -6.05 10.08 19.63
N THR A 571 -5.61 9.29 18.65
CA THR A 571 -6.46 8.40 17.85
C THR A 571 -7.21 7.40 18.73
N ASP A 572 -6.54 6.73 19.64
CA ASP A 572 -7.16 5.68 20.48
C ASP A 572 -8.01 6.24 21.64
N GLY A 573 -7.78 7.49 22.02
CA GLY A 573 -8.52 8.16 23.10
C GLY A 573 -9.77 8.92 22.67
N THR A 574 -9.91 9.19 21.37
CA THR A 574 -10.95 10.05 20.80
C THR A 574 -11.78 9.30 19.76
N ALA A 575 -13.07 9.17 19.99
CA ALA A 575 -14.01 8.63 19.02
C ALA A 575 -14.63 9.73 18.16
N ILE A 576 -15.13 9.36 16.97
CA ILE A 576 -15.81 10.25 16.04
C ILE A 576 -17.13 9.61 15.59
N LEU A 577 -18.26 10.28 15.86
CA LEU A 577 -19.55 9.97 15.26
C LEU A 577 -19.91 11.07 14.26
N ALA A 578 -20.15 10.72 13.00
CA ALA A 578 -20.67 11.64 12.00
C ALA A 578 -22.19 11.57 11.93
N VAL A 579 -22.86 12.71 12.02
CA VAL A 579 -24.31 12.86 11.79
C VAL A 579 -24.49 13.78 10.59
N THR A 580 -25.03 13.23 9.49
CA THR A 580 -25.07 13.95 8.20
C THR A 580 -26.36 13.71 7.43
N GLY A 581 -26.80 14.69 6.67
CA GLY A 581 -28.05 14.69 5.90
C GLY A 581 -28.93 15.90 6.22
N PRO A 582 -29.99 16.16 5.45
CA PRO A 582 -30.83 17.36 5.62
C PRO A 582 -31.50 17.48 7.00
N ARG A 583 -31.65 16.36 7.74
CA ARG A 583 -32.20 16.35 9.09
C ARG A 583 -31.18 16.30 10.21
N ALA A 584 -29.86 16.38 9.87
CA ALA A 584 -28.77 16.30 10.86
C ALA A 584 -28.91 17.38 11.96
N ARG A 585 -29.26 18.62 11.58
CA ARG A 585 -29.48 19.71 12.56
C ARG A 585 -30.65 19.42 13.51
N ASP A 586 -31.73 18.85 13.02
CA ASP A 586 -32.89 18.51 13.84
C ASP A 586 -32.54 17.48 14.92
N VAL A 587 -31.81 16.44 14.53
CA VAL A 587 -31.32 15.41 15.46
C VAL A 587 -30.38 16.02 16.52
N LEU A 588 -29.40 16.80 16.12
CA LEU A 588 -28.45 17.38 17.06
C LEU A 588 -29.13 18.40 18.00
N THR A 589 -30.07 19.22 17.50
CA THR A 589 -30.81 20.19 18.33
C THR A 589 -31.62 19.48 19.42
N ALA A 590 -32.07 18.25 19.21
CA ALA A 590 -32.71 17.46 20.25
C ALA A 590 -31.74 16.97 21.35
N CYS A 591 -30.44 17.01 21.10
CA CYS A 591 -29.40 16.49 22.00
C CYS A 591 -28.50 17.59 22.62
N THR A 592 -28.66 18.88 22.25
CA THR A 592 -27.82 19.97 22.76
C THR A 592 -28.60 21.28 22.87
N ASP A 593 -28.20 22.10 23.85
CA ASP A 593 -28.66 23.47 23.99
C ASP A 593 -27.86 24.48 23.16
N ALA A 594 -26.81 24.04 22.48
CA ALA A 594 -25.95 24.90 21.64
C ALA A 594 -26.74 25.39 20.41
N ASP A 595 -26.54 26.65 20.03
CA ASP A 595 -27.06 27.21 18.79
C ASP A 595 -26.29 26.62 17.59
N LEU A 596 -26.97 25.81 16.78
CA LEU A 596 -26.48 25.15 15.58
C LEU A 596 -26.88 25.86 14.28
N SER A 597 -27.42 27.08 14.36
CA SER A 597 -27.75 27.90 13.20
C SER A 597 -26.48 28.20 12.34
N CYS A 598 -26.68 28.54 11.08
CA CYS A 598 -25.58 28.85 10.17
C CYS A 598 -24.75 30.07 10.63
N ASP A 599 -25.39 31.03 11.31
CA ASP A 599 -24.74 32.23 11.85
C ASP A 599 -23.88 31.91 13.08
N ALA A 600 -24.38 31.08 13.99
CA ALA A 600 -23.67 30.69 15.21
C ALA A 600 -22.63 29.58 14.97
N PHE A 601 -22.87 28.71 14.02
CA PHE A 601 -21.99 27.59 13.71
C PHE A 601 -21.77 27.48 12.19
N PRO A 602 -20.96 28.39 11.59
CA PRO A 602 -20.70 28.40 10.15
C PRO A 602 -20.02 27.12 9.66
N TRP A 603 -20.16 26.80 8.37
CA TRP A 603 -19.42 25.74 7.71
C TRP A 603 -17.90 25.95 7.83
N LEU A 604 -17.14 24.85 7.95
CA LEU A 604 -15.70 24.84 8.23
C LEU A 604 -15.32 25.53 9.54
N THR A 605 -16.11 25.26 10.59
CA THR A 605 -15.78 25.63 11.96
C THR A 605 -15.97 24.47 12.92
N ALA A 606 -15.28 24.56 14.04
CA ALA A 606 -15.38 23.65 15.17
C ALA A 606 -15.78 24.42 16.44
N ARG A 607 -16.51 23.78 17.33
CA ARG A 607 -16.91 24.31 18.64
C ARG A 607 -16.91 23.21 19.70
N GLU A 608 -16.44 23.52 20.88
CA GLU A 608 -16.61 22.69 22.07
C GLU A 608 -18.01 22.89 22.61
N ILE A 609 -18.84 21.87 22.62
CA ILE A 609 -20.22 21.86 23.09
C ILE A 609 -20.51 20.59 23.89
N HIS A 610 -21.66 20.52 24.53
CA HIS A 610 -22.17 19.29 25.12
C HIS A 610 -23.30 18.73 24.26
N VAL A 611 -23.21 17.45 23.90
CA VAL A 611 -24.27 16.71 23.19
C VAL A 611 -24.70 15.55 24.08
N ALA A 612 -25.97 15.49 24.50
CA ALA A 612 -26.48 14.52 25.46
C ALA A 612 -25.65 14.44 26.76
N GLY A 613 -25.09 15.58 27.22
CA GLY A 613 -24.25 15.66 28.42
C GLY A 613 -22.80 15.16 28.20
N VAL A 614 -22.43 14.76 26.98
CA VAL A 614 -21.03 14.38 26.62
C VAL A 614 -20.32 15.61 26.10
N PRO A 615 -19.09 15.93 26.57
CA PRO A 615 -18.27 16.97 25.99
C PRO A 615 -17.80 16.56 24.58
N VAL A 616 -18.03 17.43 23.61
CA VAL A 616 -17.78 17.15 22.20
C VAL A 616 -17.08 18.33 21.53
N THR A 617 -16.01 18.09 20.81
CA THR A 617 -15.53 19.01 19.77
C THR A 617 -16.34 18.71 18.51
N ALA A 618 -17.38 19.50 18.28
CA ALA A 618 -18.22 19.34 17.10
C ALA A 618 -17.60 20.12 15.93
N MET A 619 -17.38 19.45 14.81
CA MET A 619 -16.83 20.06 13.58
C MET A 619 -17.90 20.06 12.50
N ARG A 620 -18.26 21.26 11.98
CA ARG A 620 -19.22 21.36 10.88
C ARG A 620 -18.52 21.13 9.54
N VAL A 621 -18.30 19.88 9.25
CA VAL A 621 -17.67 19.35 8.04
C VAL A 621 -18.46 18.14 7.54
N SER A 622 -18.29 17.76 6.28
CA SER A 622 -18.88 16.54 5.72
C SER A 622 -18.12 16.07 4.50
N TYR A 623 -17.72 14.82 4.50
CA TYR A 623 -17.04 14.18 3.37
C TYR A 623 -18.03 13.62 2.33
N VAL A 624 -19.34 13.53 2.68
CA VAL A 624 -20.40 13.05 1.78
C VAL A 624 -21.17 14.18 1.08
N GLY A 625 -20.83 15.44 1.37
CA GLY A 625 -21.45 16.59 0.69
C GLY A 625 -22.83 16.98 1.15
N GLU A 626 -23.27 16.54 2.33
CA GLU A 626 -24.53 16.95 2.97
C GLU A 626 -24.26 17.84 4.18
N LEU A 627 -25.29 18.54 4.68
CA LEU A 627 -25.24 19.18 5.99
C LEU A 627 -24.83 18.15 7.04
N GLY A 628 -23.80 18.44 7.85
CA GLY A 628 -23.35 17.46 8.83
C GLY A 628 -22.36 18.00 9.85
N TRP A 629 -22.18 17.21 10.88
CA TRP A 629 -21.17 17.40 11.91
C TRP A 629 -20.45 16.11 12.23
N GLU A 630 -19.15 16.23 12.41
CA GLU A 630 -18.32 15.21 13.06
C GLU A 630 -18.23 15.57 14.54
N LEU A 631 -18.58 14.62 15.41
CA LEU A 631 -18.65 14.76 16.85
C LEU A 631 -17.45 14.02 17.47
N HIS A 632 -16.37 14.75 17.75
CA HIS A 632 -15.16 14.22 18.36
C HIS A 632 -15.35 14.24 19.89
N HIS A 633 -15.19 13.09 20.55
CA HIS A 633 -15.49 12.95 21.97
C HIS A 633 -14.60 11.86 22.63
N PRO A 634 -14.48 11.84 23.97
CA PRO A 634 -13.79 10.76 24.67
C PRO A 634 -14.37 9.40 24.31
N ILE A 635 -13.53 8.44 23.95
CA ILE A 635 -13.95 7.14 23.42
C ILE A 635 -14.81 6.35 24.41
N ASP A 636 -14.56 6.46 25.71
CA ASP A 636 -15.31 5.81 26.79
C ASP A 636 -16.75 6.34 26.93
N ARG A 637 -17.04 7.53 26.35
CA ARG A 637 -18.38 8.13 26.32
C ARG A 637 -19.14 7.84 25.03
N MET A 638 -18.53 7.14 24.09
CA MET A 638 -19.14 6.83 22.79
C MET A 638 -20.49 6.09 22.90
N PRO A 639 -20.65 5.07 23.78
CA PRO A 639 -21.93 4.38 23.89
C PRO A 639 -23.10 5.30 24.29
N ASP A 640 -22.86 6.21 25.26
CA ASP A 640 -23.87 7.15 25.75
C ASP A 640 -24.30 8.12 24.64
N LEU A 641 -23.32 8.68 23.92
CA LEU A 641 -23.56 9.62 22.84
C LEU A 641 -24.28 8.95 21.67
N TYR A 642 -23.83 7.77 21.26
CA TYR A 642 -24.43 6.99 20.18
C TYR A 642 -25.89 6.66 20.45
N ASP A 643 -26.20 6.10 21.64
CA ASP A 643 -27.58 5.75 22.03
C ASP A 643 -28.52 6.97 22.01
N ALA A 644 -28.02 8.12 22.49
CA ALA A 644 -28.79 9.37 22.47
C ALA A 644 -29.04 9.89 21.05
N LEU A 645 -28.02 9.85 20.18
CA LEU A 645 -28.16 10.28 18.79
C LEU A 645 -29.11 9.38 17.99
N VAL A 646 -29.03 8.07 18.18
CA VAL A 646 -29.91 7.11 17.51
C VAL A 646 -31.36 7.32 17.96
N ALA A 647 -31.59 7.48 19.27
CA ALA A 647 -32.95 7.76 19.80
C ALA A 647 -33.51 9.09 19.27
N ALA A 648 -32.69 10.14 19.16
CA ALA A 648 -33.11 11.42 18.58
C ALA A 648 -33.32 11.33 17.05
N GLY A 649 -32.60 10.44 16.39
CA GLY A 649 -32.66 10.24 14.94
C GLY A 649 -33.80 9.37 14.45
N GLU A 650 -34.32 8.48 15.30
CA GLU A 650 -35.40 7.54 14.95
C GLU A 650 -36.66 8.25 14.37
N PRO A 651 -37.17 9.36 14.95
CA PRO A 651 -38.30 10.08 14.38
C PRO A 651 -38.04 10.71 13.01
N HIS A 652 -36.77 10.87 12.66
CA HIS A 652 -36.30 11.45 11.40
C HIS A 652 -35.93 10.38 10.37
N GLY A 653 -36.09 9.10 10.71
CA GLY A 653 -35.73 7.98 9.84
C GLY A 653 -34.21 7.86 9.63
N MET A 654 -33.43 8.02 10.69
CA MET A 654 -31.95 7.88 10.66
C MET A 654 -31.57 6.51 10.15
N VAL A 655 -30.55 6.49 9.29
CA VAL A 655 -29.93 5.26 8.79
C VAL A 655 -28.47 5.17 9.24
N HIS A 656 -27.99 3.96 9.46
CA HIS A 656 -26.57 3.70 9.55
C HIS A 656 -26.01 3.60 8.14
N PHE A 657 -24.78 4.10 7.91
CA PHE A 657 -24.12 3.97 6.63
C PHE A 657 -22.63 3.68 6.79
N GLY A 658 -22.10 2.88 5.88
CA GLY A 658 -20.73 2.42 5.93
C GLY A 658 -19.80 3.13 4.95
N SER A 659 -18.57 2.59 4.84
CA SER A 659 -17.53 3.16 3.99
C SER A 659 -17.86 3.09 2.49
N TYR A 660 -18.68 2.12 2.05
CA TYR A 660 -19.07 2.00 0.64
C TYR A 660 -20.01 3.15 0.24
N ALA A 661 -21.01 3.44 1.04
CA ALA A 661 -21.89 4.60 0.82
C ALA A 661 -21.11 5.92 0.91
N MET A 662 -20.18 6.03 1.86
CA MET A 662 -19.29 7.19 1.97
C MET A 662 -18.48 7.41 0.71
N ASN A 663 -17.85 6.34 0.17
CA ASN A 663 -17.06 6.41 -1.07
C ASN A 663 -17.93 6.79 -2.28
N ALA A 664 -19.11 6.19 -2.43
CA ALA A 664 -20.03 6.53 -3.50
C ALA A 664 -20.42 8.01 -3.45
N MET A 665 -20.82 8.52 -2.26
CA MET A 665 -21.26 9.90 -2.09
C MET A 665 -20.12 10.93 -2.21
N ARG A 666 -18.83 10.59 -1.80
CA ARG A 666 -17.69 11.51 -1.97
C ARG A 666 -17.33 11.65 -3.45
N ILE A 667 -17.42 10.56 -4.23
CA ILE A 667 -17.17 10.57 -5.67
C ILE A 667 -18.22 11.41 -6.39
N GLU A 668 -19.51 11.33 -6.04
CA GLU A 668 -20.54 12.22 -6.56
C GLU A 668 -20.23 13.72 -6.34
N LYS A 669 -19.46 14.04 -5.28
CA LYS A 669 -18.99 15.38 -4.95
C LYS A 669 -17.66 15.75 -5.59
N ALA A 670 -17.06 14.86 -6.36
CA ALA A 670 -15.71 15.02 -6.89
C ALA A 670 -14.66 15.31 -5.80
N TYR A 671 -14.84 14.77 -4.58
CA TYR A 671 -13.85 14.88 -3.52
C TYR A 671 -12.74 13.85 -3.71
N LYS A 672 -11.52 14.35 -3.74
CA LYS A 672 -10.31 13.53 -3.88
C LYS A 672 -10.00 12.82 -2.57
N ALA A 673 -9.25 11.72 -2.66
CA ALA A 673 -8.78 10.96 -1.52
C ALA A 673 -7.26 10.84 -1.54
N TRP A 674 -6.65 11.04 -0.38
CA TRP A 674 -5.25 10.77 -0.18
C TRP A 674 -4.95 9.27 -0.28
N GLY A 675 -3.89 8.91 -1.02
CA GLY A 675 -3.54 7.54 -1.34
C GLY A 675 -4.19 6.99 -2.63
N GLY A 676 -5.22 7.67 -3.16
CA GLY A 676 -5.82 7.40 -4.46
C GLY A 676 -5.43 8.48 -5.46
N GLU A 677 -6.20 9.57 -5.50
CA GLU A 677 -5.95 10.71 -6.39
C GLU A 677 -4.72 11.52 -5.97
N LEU A 678 -4.37 11.53 -4.69
CA LEU A 678 -3.30 12.35 -4.11
C LEU A 678 -2.18 11.45 -3.57
N THR A 679 -1.01 11.53 -4.19
CA THR A 679 0.17 10.72 -3.85
C THR A 679 1.44 11.55 -3.95
N THR A 680 2.58 10.98 -3.54
CA THR A 680 3.89 11.64 -3.63
C THR A 680 4.41 11.82 -5.07
N GLU A 681 3.85 11.09 -6.04
CA GLU A 681 4.15 11.26 -7.48
C GLU A 681 3.46 12.49 -8.08
N ILE A 682 2.44 13.04 -7.39
CA ILE A 682 1.53 14.05 -7.90
C ILE A 682 1.70 15.35 -7.13
N THR A 683 1.86 16.47 -7.84
CA THR A 683 1.84 17.78 -7.21
C THR A 683 0.42 18.35 -7.17
N PRO A 684 0.17 19.38 -6.37
CA PRO A 684 -1.12 20.07 -6.36
C PRO A 684 -1.55 20.63 -7.74
N ILE A 685 -0.61 20.83 -8.66
CA ILE A 685 -0.89 21.38 -9.99
C ILE A 685 -1.59 20.32 -10.87
N GLU A 686 -1.02 19.12 -10.98
CA GLU A 686 -1.64 17.99 -11.70
C GLU A 686 -2.98 17.60 -11.10
N ALA A 687 -3.07 17.67 -9.76
CA ALA A 687 -4.29 17.31 -9.04
C ALA A 687 -5.41 18.38 -9.14
N GLY A 688 -5.17 19.52 -9.79
CA GLY A 688 -6.13 20.63 -9.85
C GLY A 688 -6.45 21.23 -8.47
N LEU A 689 -5.44 21.29 -7.59
CA LEU A 689 -5.52 21.84 -6.23
C LEU A 689 -4.73 23.14 -6.09
N ASP A 690 -4.24 23.72 -7.18
CA ASP A 690 -3.43 24.95 -7.22
C ASP A 690 -4.06 26.11 -6.44
N ARG A 691 -5.39 26.27 -6.52
CA ARG A 691 -6.17 27.29 -5.78
C ARG A 691 -6.07 27.17 -4.25
N PHE A 692 -5.68 26.01 -3.73
CA PHE A 692 -5.52 25.77 -2.29
C PHE A 692 -4.11 26.06 -1.81
N VAL A 693 -3.11 26.07 -2.72
CA VAL A 693 -1.69 26.28 -2.39
C VAL A 693 -1.36 27.78 -2.36
N ASP A 694 -0.72 28.23 -1.28
CA ASP A 694 -0.40 29.65 -1.10
C ASP A 694 0.99 29.99 -1.70
N LEU A 695 1.08 30.03 -3.02
CA LEU A 695 2.30 30.35 -3.76
C LEU A 695 2.57 31.85 -3.89
N ASP A 696 1.53 32.69 -3.77
CA ASP A 696 1.58 34.10 -4.17
C ASP A 696 1.74 35.09 -2.99
N THR A 697 1.58 34.64 -1.75
CA THR A 697 1.78 35.49 -0.56
C THR A 697 3.27 35.79 -0.37
N PRO A 698 3.68 37.09 -0.41
CA PRO A 698 5.08 37.50 -0.19
C PRO A 698 5.64 37.02 1.15
N GLY A 699 6.81 36.37 1.13
CA GLY A 699 7.49 35.88 2.33
C GLY A 699 6.89 34.59 2.91
N ARG A 700 5.89 34.00 2.26
CA ARG A 700 5.37 32.68 2.60
C ARG A 700 6.36 31.63 2.12
N ASP A 701 6.76 30.77 3.04
CA ASP A 701 7.63 29.63 2.74
C ASP A 701 7.06 28.37 3.38
N PHE A 702 7.21 27.22 2.68
CA PHE A 702 6.79 25.89 3.13
C PHE A 702 7.55 24.81 2.34
N ILE A 703 7.62 23.62 2.86
CA ILE A 703 8.27 22.47 2.21
C ILE A 703 7.61 22.20 0.86
N GLY A 704 8.42 22.08 -0.20
CA GLY A 704 7.97 21.82 -1.57
C GLY A 704 7.52 23.04 -2.36
N ARG A 705 7.58 24.27 -1.78
CA ARG A 705 7.12 25.49 -2.45
C ARG A 705 7.84 25.77 -3.77
N ASP A 706 9.17 25.73 -3.76
CA ASP A 706 9.96 26.06 -4.95
C ASP A 706 9.76 25.04 -6.07
N ALA A 707 9.68 23.76 -5.73
CA ALA A 707 9.37 22.70 -6.70
C ALA A 707 7.95 22.89 -7.30
N THR A 708 6.96 23.25 -6.46
CA THR A 708 5.58 23.52 -6.94
C THR A 708 5.53 24.74 -7.86
N LEU A 709 6.33 25.79 -7.56
CA LEU A 709 6.46 26.97 -8.44
C LEU A 709 7.04 26.58 -9.81
N VAL A 710 8.13 25.81 -9.82
CA VAL A 710 8.74 25.32 -11.05
C VAL A 710 7.73 24.49 -11.86
N ARG A 711 6.96 23.63 -11.20
CA ARG A 711 5.95 22.82 -11.85
C ARG A 711 4.79 23.65 -12.40
N ARG A 712 4.31 24.64 -11.65
CA ARG A 712 3.29 25.59 -12.11
C ARG A 712 3.74 26.37 -13.34
N ASP A 713 4.99 26.87 -13.30
CA ASP A 713 5.53 27.65 -14.42
C ASP A 713 5.74 26.77 -15.68
N ALA A 714 6.15 25.51 -15.50
CA ALA A 714 6.28 24.52 -16.59
C ALA A 714 4.92 24.15 -17.17
N ALA A 715 3.89 24.01 -16.34
CA ALA A 715 2.53 23.64 -16.75
C ALA A 715 1.93 24.67 -17.72
N GLY A 716 2.26 25.94 -17.55
CA GLY A 716 1.61 27.03 -18.28
C GLY A 716 0.14 27.24 -17.86
N THR A 717 -0.53 28.21 -18.47
CA THR A 717 -1.94 28.50 -18.15
C THR A 717 -2.93 27.49 -18.72
N ASP A 718 -2.49 26.72 -19.69
CA ASP A 718 -3.27 25.68 -20.40
C ASP A 718 -2.89 24.26 -20.00
N LEU A 719 -2.02 24.10 -18.99
CA LEU A 719 -1.52 22.84 -18.42
C LEU A 719 -0.85 21.89 -19.45
N THR A 720 -0.58 22.36 -20.67
CA THR A 720 0.02 21.53 -21.74
C THR A 720 1.49 21.18 -21.51
N GLY A 721 2.13 21.82 -20.53
CA GLY A 721 3.49 21.48 -20.08
C GLY A 721 3.55 20.37 -19.05
N LEU A 722 2.42 19.75 -18.71
CA LEU A 722 2.33 18.58 -17.82
C LEU A 722 2.23 17.31 -18.63
N ASP A 723 2.70 16.20 -18.06
CA ASP A 723 2.56 14.88 -18.69
C ASP A 723 1.14 14.33 -18.51
N MET A 724 0.51 14.62 -17.37
CA MET A 724 -0.85 14.18 -17.02
C MET A 724 -1.55 15.20 -16.14
N VAL A 725 -2.89 15.22 -16.21
CA VAL A 725 -3.75 16.03 -15.34
C VAL A 725 -4.92 15.19 -14.83
N LEU A 726 -5.35 15.47 -13.60
CA LEU A 726 -6.50 14.79 -13.02
C LEU A 726 -7.80 15.31 -13.60
N VAL A 727 -8.60 14.42 -14.14
CA VAL A 727 -9.97 14.69 -14.60
C VAL A 727 -10.98 13.91 -13.76
N TYR A 728 -12.19 14.44 -13.69
CA TYR A 728 -13.36 13.77 -13.13
C TYR A 728 -14.31 13.44 -14.28
N CYS A 729 -14.77 12.21 -14.37
CA CYS A 729 -15.53 11.74 -15.53
C CYS A 729 -16.69 10.81 -15.18
N GLU A 730 -17.66 10.75 -16.08
CA GLU A 730 -18.72 9.75 -16.16
C GLU A 730 -18.24 8.64 -17.10
N VAL A 731 -18.46 7.38 -16.69
CA VAL A 731 -18.05 6.19 -17.45
C VAL A 731 -19.29 5.43 -17.92
N ASP A 732 -19.34 5.06 -19.21
CA ASP A 732 -20.41 4.23 -19.77
C ASP A 732 -20.20 2.76 -19.41
N ALA A 733 -20.32 2.44 -18.10
CA ALA A 733 -20.21 1.11 -17.55
C ALA A 733 -21.46 0.80 -16.72
N THR A 734 -22.07 -0.38 -16.95
CA THR A 734 -23.37 -0.74 -16.35
C THR A 734 -23.27 -1.76 -15.21
N ASP A 735 -22.22 -2.59 -15.17
CA ASP A 735 -22.07 -3.72 -14.23
C ASP A 735 -20.75 -3.72 -13.44
N SER A 736 -19.91 -2.73 -13.70
CA SER A 736 -18.60 -2.56 -13.04
C SER A 736 -18.29 -1.09 -12.89
N ASP A 737 -17.42 -0.77 -11.93
CA ASP A 737 -16.92 0.58 -11.68
C ASP A 737 -15.39 0.55 -11.62
N CYS A 738 -14.73 1.68 -11.93
CA CYS A 738 -13.28 1.79 -11.86
C CYS A 738 -12.78 1.56 -10.41
N ARG A 739 -11.69 0.82 -10.28
CA ARG A 739 -11.06 0.50 -9.00
C ARG A 739 -9.75 1.24 -8.76
N GLY A 740 -9.22 1.82 -9.84
CA GLY A 740 -7.89 2.38 -9.93
C GLY A 740 -6.92 1.44 -10.66
N ASN A 741 -5.92 2.03 -11.28
CA ASN A 741 -4.92 1.37 -12.12
C ASN A 741 -5.48 0.76 -13.43
N GLU A 742 -6.65 1.15 -13.86
CA GLU A 742 -7.11 0.81 -15.21
C GLU A 742 -6.50 1.79 -16.23
N PRO A 743 -5.92 1.28 -17.33
CA PRO A 743 -5.37 2.14 -18.38
C PRO A 743 -6.45 2.90 -19.15
N THR A 744 -6.11 4.12 -19.56
CA THR A 744 -6.95 4.97 -20.40
C THR A 744 -6.35 5.14 -21.79
N TYR A 745 -7.19 5.37 -22.80
CA TYR A 745 -6.77 5.38 -24.19
C TYR A 745 -7.44 6.48 -24.99
N ASP A 746 -6.72 6.97 -26.01
CA ASP A 746 -7.29 7.83 -27.04
C ASP A 746 -8.12 6.98 -28.03
N PRO A 747 -9.45 7.21 -28.14
CA PRO A 747 -10.27 6.47 -29.09
C PRO A 747 -9.89 6.70 -30.56
N ALA A 748 -9.10 7.73 -30.88
CA ALA A 748 -8.61 8.03 -32.19
C ALA A 748 -7.27 7.38 -32.55
N ASP A 749 -6.60 6.78 -31.55
CA ASP A 749 -5.29 6.11 -31.69
C ASP A 749 -5.45 4.60 -31.71
N ASP A 750 -5.12 3.98 -32.85
CA ASP A 750 -5.12 2.52 -33.00
C ASP A 750 -3.88 1.83 -32.37
N SER A 751 -2.94 2.59 -31.78
CA SER A 751 -1.68 2.04 -31.22
C SER A 751 -1.86 1.14 -30.01
N SER A 752 -3.00 1.20 -29.34
CA SER A 752 -3.28 0.54 -28.06
C SER A 752 -2.36 0.98 -26.91
N GLU A 753 -1.60 2.05 -27.07
CA GLU A 753 -0.74 2.59 -26.02
C GLU A 753 -1.58 3.36 -25.00
N ALA A 754 -1.40 3.05 -23.72
CA ALA A 754 -2.11 3.73 -22.64
C ALA A 754 -1.64 5.19 -22.53
N MET A 755 -2.59 6.14 -22.55
CA MET A 755 -2.30 7.57 -22.38
C MET A 755 -2.49 8.07 -20.95
N GLY A 756 -2.91 7.23 -20.04
CA GLY A 756 -3.17 7.60 -18.65
C GLY A 756 -3.73 6.46 -17.80
N ILE A 757 -4.21 6.79 -16.63
CA ILE A 757 -4.57 5.81 -15.59
C ILE A 757 -5.75 6.30 -14.75
N THR A 758 -6.68 5.41 -14.40
CA THR A 758 -7.69 5.70 -13.38
C THR A 758 -7.10 5.64 -11.98
N THR A 759 -7.67 6.40 -11.06
CA THR A 759 -7.26 6.36 -9.64
C THR A 759 -8.32 5.73 -8.74
N GLY A 760 -9.56 5.71 -9.18
CA GLY A 760 -10.68 5.11 -8.48
C GLY A 760 -12.01 5.57 -9.04
N GLY A 761 -13.06 4.89 -8.64
CA GLY A 761 -14.43 5.19 -9.07
C GLY A 761 -15.47 4.57 -8.13
N ALA A 762 -16.71 4.87 -8.42
CA ALA A 762 -17.87 4.25 -7.81
C ALA A 762 -19.16 4.57 -8.60
N TRP A 763 -20.16 3.75 -8.37
CA TRP A 763 -21.51 4.10 -8.81
C TRP A 763 -22.08 5.24 -7.94
N GLY A 764 -22.43 6.35 -8.59
CA GLY A 764 -23.13 7.45 -7.93
C GLY A 764 -24.63 7.13 -7.83
N HIS A 765 -25.04 6.61 -6.67
CA HIS A 765 -26.43 6.16 -6.45
C HIS A 765 -27.47 7.30 -6.54
N THR A 766 -27.06 8.54 -6.23
CA THR A 766 -27.95 9.72 -6.34
C THR A 766 -28.16 10.12 -7.79
N VAL A 767 -27.11 10.00 -8.63
CA VAL A 767 -27.11 10.48 -10.02
C VAL A 767 -27.33 9.37 -11.05
N GLY A 768 -27.25 8.09 -10.61
CA GLY A 768 -27.48 6.92 -11.47
C GLY A 768 -26.39 6.72 -12.55
N LYS A 769 -25.11 7.01 -12.22
CA LYS A 769 -23.98 6.98 -13.14
C LYS A 769 -22.75 6.33 -12.52
N SER A 770 -21.95 5.64 -13.32
CA SER A 770 -20.60 5.27 -12.92
C SER A 770 -19.68 6.50 -13.06
N LEU A 771 -18.97 6.84 -11.99
CA LEU A 771 -18.13 8.03 -11.89
C LEU A 771 -16.71 7.62 -11.53
N ALA A 772 -15.71 8.30 -12.11
CA ALA A 772 -14.32 8.00 -11.86
C ALA A 772 -13.44 9.25 -11.85
N PHE A 773 -12.25 9.10 -11.28
CA PHE A 773 -11.11 9.99 -11.50
C PHE A 773 -10.06 9.28 -12.33
N ALA A 774 -9.40 10.04 -13.21
CA ALA A 774 -8.28 9.54 -14.00
C ALA A 774 -7.23 10.64 -14.22
N TYR A 775 -5.97 10.26 -14.24
CA TYR A 775 -4.89 11.07 -14.79
C TYR A 775 -4.78 10.76 -16.26
N VAL A 776 -4.92 11.81 -17.11
CA VAL A 776 -4.92 11.69 -18.57
C VAL A 776 -4.03 12.76 -19.18
N ASP A 777 -3.66 12.58 -20.46
CA ASP A 777 -2.99 13.62 -21.24
C ASP A 777 -3.79 14.93 -21.18
N PRO A 778 -3.15 16.09 -20.98
CA PRO A 778 -3.79 17.41 -20.89
C PRO A 778 -4.71 17.76 -22.06
N ALA A 779 -4.53 17.15 -23.25
CA ALA A 779 -5.40 17.33 -24.41
C ALA A 779 -6.85 16.88 -24.13
N PHE A 780 -7.05 15.96 -23.18
CA PHE A 780 -8.38 15.43 -22.84
C PHE A 780 -9.04 16.09 -21.62
N ARG A 781 -8.45 17.15 -21.06
CA ARG A 781 -8.92 17.76 -19.81
C ARG A 781 -10.22 18.56 -19.92
N GLU A 782 -10.57 19.02 -21.11
CA GLU A 782 -11.72 19.92 -21.29
C GLU A 782 -13.04 19.20 -21.03
N PRO A 783 -14.00 19.83 -20.34
CA PRO A 783 -15.32 19.25 -20.13
C PRO A 783 -15.98 18.84 -21.47
N GLY A 784 -16.51 17.61 -21.51
CA GLY A 784 -17.09 17.01 -22.70
C GLY A 784 -16.09 16.26 -23.59
N SER A 785 -14.78 16.31 -23.28
CA SER A 785 -13.81 15.43 -23.93
C SER A 785 -14.08 13.98 -23.56
N THR A 786 -13.81 13.08 -24.50
CA THR A 786 -14.04 11.63 -24.33
C THR A 786 -12.75 10.85 -24.54
N PHE A 787 -12.59 9.83 -23.74
CA PHE A 787 -11.52 8.84 -23.84
C PHE A 787 -12.07 7.45 -23.45
N GLU A 788 -11.30 6.41 -23.61
CA GLU A 788 -11.72 5.06 -23.24
C GLU A 788 -10.98 4.56 -21.99
N ILE A 789 -11.67 3.77 -21.17
CA ILE A 789 -11.11 3.07 -19.98
C ILE A 789 -11.26 1.56 -20.21
N ALA A 790 -10.18 0.78 -19.97
CA ALA A 790 -10.25 -0.67 -20.02
C ALA A 790 -10.77 -1.25 -18.70
N LEU A 791 -11.96 -1.85 -18.73
CA LEU A 791 -12.52 -2.57 -17.58
C LEU A 791 -12.72 -4.04 -17.96
N PHE A 792 -11.98 -4.95 -17.31
CA PHE A 792 -12.11 -6.42 -17.46
C PHE A 792 -12.10 -6.91 -18.91
N GLY A 793 -11.26 -6.30 -19.76
CA GLY A 793 -11.09 -6.64 -21.17
C GLY A 793 -12.08 -5.96 -22.12
N GLY A 794 -12.96 -5.09 -21.63
CA GLY A 794 -13.82 -4.19 -22.41
C GLY A 794 -13.29 -2.76 -22.42
N ARG A 795 -13.57 -1.99 -23.49
CA ARG A 795 -13.35 -0.54 -23.59
C ARG A 795 -14.65 0.19 -23.29
N HIS A 796 -14.61 1.13 -22.36
CA HIS A 796 -15.76 1.92 -21.93
C HIS A 796 -15.48 3.40 -22.14
N THR A 797 -16.42 4.10 -22.78
CA THR A 797 -16.29 5.55 -22.98
C THR A 797 -16.41 6.30 -21.66
N ALA A 798 -15.43 7.15 -21.38
CA ALA A 798 -15.46 8.11 -20.29
C ALA A 798 -15.65 9.53 -20.87
N THR A 799 -16.49 10.34 -20.22
CA THR A 799 -16.74 11.73 -20.58
C THR A 799 -16.35 12.64 -19.42
N VAL A 800 -15.47 13.60 -19.66
CA VAL A 800 -15.02 14.56 -18.65
C VAL A 800 -16.15 15.48 -18.23
N LEU A 801 -16.37 15.61 -16.93
CA LEU A 801 -17.37 16.47 -16.31
C LEU A 801 -16.77 17.83 -15.91
N ALA A 802 -17.55 18.91 -16.05
CA ALA A 802 -17.13 20.26 -15.69
C ALA A 802 -17.10 20.49 -14.17
N GLU A 803 -17.92 19.77 -13.42
CA GLU A 803 -18.15 19.98 -11.99
C GLU A 803 -18.65 18.68 -11.33
N ALA A 804 -18.78 18.70 -10.02
CA ALA A 804 -19.33 17.58 -9.25
C ALA A 804 -20.71 17.17 -9.79
N ALA A 805 -20.96 15.88 -9.92
CA ALA A 805 -22.21 15.34 -10.44
C ALA A 805 -23.41 15.60 -9.50
N HIS A 806 -23.16 15.79 -8.20
CA HIS A 806 -24.16 16.09 -7.19
C HIS A 806 -23.84 17.40 -6.47
N ASP A 807 -24.83 18.32 -6.36
CA ASP A 807 -24.77 19.59 -5.63
C ASP A 807 -23.45 20.37 -5.84
N PRO A 808 -23.10 20.75 -7.08
CA PRO A 808 -21.80 21.40 -7.38
C PRO A 808 -21.64 22.75 -6.68
N SER A 809 -22.74 23.45 -6.39
CA SER A 809 -22.75 24.73 -5.66
C SER A 809 -22.55 24.59 -4.14
N ASN A 810 -22.58 23.37 -3.59
CA ASN A 810 -22.51 23.09 -2.15
C ASN A 810 -23.66 23.72 -1.34
N GLU A 811 -24.86 23.83 -1.91
CA GLU A 811 -26.04 24.38 -1.23
C GLU A 811 -26.48 23.49 -0.07
N ARG A 812 -26.48 22.17 -0.29
CA ARG A 812 -26.86 21.17 0.74
C ARG A 812 -25.87 21.15 1.90
N LEU A 813 -24.59 21.19 1.59
CA LEU A 813 -23.49 21.22 2.56
C LEU A 813 -23.53 22.46 3.46
N ARG A 814 -23.95 23.59 2.89
CA ARG A 814 -23.99 24.90 3.58
C ARG A 814 -25.34 25.22 4.23
N ALA A 815 -26.36 24.38 4.02
CA ALA A 815 -27.75 24.56 4.47
C ALA A 815 -27.91 24.83 5.97
#